data_77411d03ba1e21d16ac753368d718e25
#
_entry.id   77411d03ba1e21d16ac753368d718e25
#
_cell.length_a   1.000
_cell.length_b   1.000
_cell.length_c   1.000
_cell.angle_alpha   90.00
_cell.angle_beta   90.00
_cell.angle_gamma   90.00
#
_symmetry.space_group_name_H-M   'P 1'
#
loop_
_entity.id
_entity.type
_entity.pdbx_description
1 polymer ?
#
loop_
_entity_poly.entity_id
_entity_poly.type
_entity_poly.pdbx_seq_one_letter_code
_entity_poly.pdbx_strand_id
1 'polypeptide(L)'
;MTEMTTPTGAPEEVVTKAIVREIDLSAFGASGTLSLITIDNGMDHTRPNTLGPKSLQELDNAITAAENSSSVAIAITGKPFIFAAGADLSGLPFVTDKSQALSIGKYGHDVFKRMGRSKKPTFAFINGLALGGGLEVGLHCHYRTLASTAFTALPECFLGIVPGWGGATLLPKLIGPEKAVQVIILNALNNNTMMKAKDALGLGVVDAVFEPADFLERSVAFAAGIISGKQKIERKDHSADSAAWDAAIATGKAAVAKKYGGAEIAAPLQALELITAARTNTLDQGFDAEDEILANLVMGNPLRASLYAFNLIQKKRKKVEGAPKPAVARKVTKVGVVGAGLMASQLALLLVRNLKVPVVMTDLDQARVDKGVEWVRTEISKLVEKKRLSEEAGRRLSLLVSGSVDQKVFATADFIIEAVFEELAIKQKLFKDLEAIISPECVLATNTSSLSVEKMGEGLAHPERVVGFHFFNPVAVMPLLEVARTSKTDDATTATAINVGKELKKTMIICKDAPGFVVNRLLTRFMGEVTDAVDEGTPADVADNALRPLGFPMSPFELFGLVGPGVALHVSKTLHNNLGPRYRISPTVQRLVDNGVKSFYIKDESGKLAPNPEALALVEKGSKASTSEEVRMRALKALAEEARMMLDEGVVSSPAEIDLCMLLGAGWPMHLGGILPYLDREGISEAVCGQRFHPHGVASLPA
;
A
#
# COMPACT_ATOMS: atom_id res chain seq x y z
N MET A 1 -31.94 -4.31 21.53
CA MET A 1 -30.73 -4.01 20.74
C MET A 1 -29.99 -2.89 21.42
N THR A 2 -28.70 -3.04 21.62
CA THR A 2 -27.85 -2.00 22.21
C THR A 2 -27.72 -0.88 21.16
N GLU A 3 -28.17 0.35 21.44
CA GLU A 3 -27.99 1.47 20.53
C GLU A 3 -26.49 1.78 20.38
N MET A 4 -26.02 1.78 19.15
CA MET A 4 -24.68 2.22 18.80
C MET A 4 -24.67 3.75 18.75
N THR A 5 -23.92 4.39 19.64
CA THR A 5 -23.80 5.85 19.68
C THR A 5 -22.58 6.32 18.85
N THR A 6 -22.76 7.44 18.14
CA THR A 6 -21.63 8.09 17.45
C THR A 6 -20.64 8.62 18.48
N PRO A 7 -19.33 8.32 18.36
CA PRO A 7 -18.34 8.85 19.29
C PRO A 7 -18.29 10.38 19.28
N THR A 8 -18.06 10.98 20.44
CA THR A 8 -17.93 12.46 20.57
C THR A 8 -16.74 12.95 19.71
N GLY A 9 -16.97 13.96 18.90
CA GLY A 9 -15.95 14.54 17.99
C GLY A 9 -15.78 13.80 16.67
N ALA A 10 -16.47 12.68 16.44
CA ALA A 10 -16.45 11.99 15.17
C ALA A 10 -17.12 12.83 14.06
N PRO A 11 -16.66 12.72 12.80
CA PRO A 11 -17.36 13.34 11.67
C PRO A 11 -18.80 12.88 11.54
N GLU A 12 -19.66 13.72 10.96
CA GLU A 12 -21.02 13.33 10.67
C GLU A 12 -21.07 12.19 9.66
N GLU A 13 -21.86 11.17 9.96
CA GLU A 13 -22.04 9.99 9.12
C GLU A 13 -22.75 10.34 7.80
N VAL A 14 -22.19 9.88 6.69
CA VAL A 14 -22.90 9.85 5.41
C VAL A 14 -23.82 8.63 5.41
N VAL A 15 -25.09 8.86 5.72
CA VAL A 15 -26.05 7.76 5.92
C VAL A 15 -26.34 7.02 4.62
N THR A 16 -26.09 5.72 4.63
CA THR A 16 -26.53 4.80 3.58
C THR A 16 -27.97 4.38 3.85
N LYS A 17 -28.90 4.84 3.03
CA LYS A 17 -30.32 4.46 3.09
C LYS A 17 -30.53 3.04 2.59
N ALA A 18 -31.57 2.36 3.11
CA ALA A 18 -31.97 1.04 2.69
C ALA A 18 -33.42 1.07 2.18
N ILE A 19 -33.59 0.91 0.89
CA ILE A 19 -34.89 1.06 0.19
C ILE A 19 -35.42 -0.33 -0.18
N VAL A 20 -36.63 -0.69 0.25
CA VAL A 20 -37.27 -1.97 -0.04
C VAL A 20 -38.18 -1.82 -1.25
N ARG A 21 -38.05 -2.75 -2.19
CA ARG A 21 -38.97 -2.89 -3.36
C ARG A 21 -39.35 -4.35 -3.54
N GLU A 22 -40.58 -4.59 -3.93
CA GLU A 22 -41.07 -5.94 -4.27
C GLU A 22 -40.85 -6.24 -5.77
N ILE A 23 -40.29 -7.42 -6.05
CA ILE A 23 -40.08 -7.92 -7.42
C ILE A 23 -40.93 -9.16 -7.61
N ASP A 24 -41.82 -9.15 -8.61
CA ASP A 24 -42.59 -10.32 -9.01
C ASP A 24 -41.72 -11.39 -9.64
N LEU A 25 -41.75 -12.60 -9.09
CA LEU A 25 -40.95 -13.73 -9.56
C LEU A 25 -41.59 -14.55 -10.66
N SER A 26 -42.84 -14.25 -11.05
CA SER A 26 -43.59 -15.01 -12.07
C SER A 26 -42.85 -15.01 -13.43
N ALA A 27 -42.34 -13.87 -13.84
CA ALA A 27 -41.54 -13.75 -15.06
C ALA A 27 -40.21 -14.59 -15.03
N PHE A 28 -39.78 -15.03 -13.87
CA PHE A 28 -38.57 -15.84 -13.64
C PHE A 28 -38.89 -17.31 -13.31
N GLY A 29 -40.17 -17.68 -13.37
CA GLY A 29 -40.62 -19.07 -13.21
C GLY A 29 -40.68 -19.53 -11.74
N ALA A 30 -40.92 -18.64 -10.81
CA ALA A 30 -41.27 -18.91 -9.41
C ALA A 30 -42.51 -18.13 -9.01
N SER A 31 -43.23 -18.59 -7.97
CA SER A 31 -44.42 -17.91 -7.44
C SER A 31 -44.06 -16.93 -6.33
N GLY A 32 -44.82 -15.84 -6.23
CA GLY A 32 -44.68 -14.83 -5.18
C GLY A 32 -43.71 -13.70 -5.55
N THR A 33 -43.35 -12.89 -4.55
CA THR A 33 -42.45 -11.74 -4.71
C THR A 33 -41.16 -11.93 -3.93
N LEU A 34 -40.12 -11.17 -4.31
CA LEU A 34 -38.85 -11.04 -3.61
C LEU A 34 -38.74 -9.60 -3.10
N SER A 35 -38.55 -9.42 -1.80
CA SER A 35 -38.20 -8.11 -1.25
C SER A 35 -36.76 -7.79 -1.55
N LEU A 36 -36.51 -6.82 -2.44
CA LEU A 36 -35.17 -6.33 -2.76
C LEU A 36 -34.84 -5.09 -1.92
N ILE A 37 -33.87 -5.20 -1.03
CA ILE A 37 -33.29 -4.11 -0.26
C ILE A 37 -32.16 -3.50 -1.09
N THR A 38 -32.27 -2.23 -1.48
CA THR A 38 -31.20 -1.51 -2.16
C THR A 38 -30.56 -0.52 -1.19
N ILE A 39 -29.25 -0.66 -0.95
CA ILE A 39 -28.49 0.27 -0.11
C ILE A 39 -27.83 1.34 -0.97
N ASP A 40 -28.05 2.61 -0.61
CA ASP A 40 -27.59 3.78 -1.37
C ASP A 40 -27.40 5.00 -0.45
N ASN A 41 -26.21 5.61 -0.48
CA ASN A 41 -25.92 6.85 0.24
C ASN A 41 -26.26 8.12 -0.55
N GLY A 42 -26.92 8.00 -1.70
CA GLY A 42 -27.34 9.12 -2.55
C GLY A 42 -26.20 9.82 -3.30
N MET A 43 -24.95 9.33 -3.19
CA MET A 43 -23.80 9.89 -3.87
C MET A 43 -23.45 9.07 -5.12
N ASP A 44 -22.57 9.61 -5.98
CA ASP A 44 -22.10 8.90 -7.17
C ASP A 44 -21.24 7.65 -6.82
N HIS A 45 -20.88 6.89 -7.85
CA HIS A 45 -20.12 5.64 -7.71
C HIS A 45 -18.68 5.82 -7.18
N THR A 46 -18.13 7.04 -7.14
CA THR A 46 -16.80 7.32 -6.57
C THR A 46 -16.84 7.44 -5.04
N ARG A 47 -18.04 7.55 -4.47
CA ARG A 47 -18.30 7.63 -3.03
C ARG A 47 -18.99 6.35 -2.57
N PRO A 48 -18.25 5.36 -2.02
CA PRO A 48 -18.82 4.07 -1.66
C PRO A 48 -19.88 4.20 -0.55
N ASN A 49 -20.81 3.25 -0.53
CA ASN A 49 -21.68 3.00 0.62
C ASN A 49 -20.82 2.54 1.78
N THR A 50 -21.00 3.13 2.96
CA THR A 50 -20.42 2.69 4.23
C THR A 50 -21.51 2.47 5.26
N LEU A 51 -21.23 1.64 6.25
CA LEU A 51 -22.19 1.21 7.26
C LEU A 51 -21.78 1.75 8.63
N GLY A 52 -22.27 2.93 8.96
CA GLY A 52 -22.17 3.51 10.30
C GLY A 52 -23.44 3.21 11.13
N PRO A 53 -23.56 3.78 12.33
CA PRO A 53 -24.69 3.53 13.24
C PRO A 53 -26.06 3.78 12.61
N LYS A 54 -26.23 4.93 11.95
CA LYS A 54 -27.49 5.30 11.29
C LYS A 54 -27.79 4.46 10.06
N SER A 55 -26.74 4.11 9.31
CA SER A 55 -26.86 3.23 8.13
C SER A 55 -27.24 1.80 8.52
N LEU A 56 -26.71 1.27 9.63
CA LEU A 56 -27.11 -0.02 10.18
C LEU A 56 -28.57 0.01 10.66
N GLN A 57 -29.02 1.12 11.26
CA GLN A 57 -30.43 1.30 11.64
C GLN A 57 -31.36 1.31 10.42
N GLU A 58 -30.98 1.98 9.32
CA GLU A 58 -31.74 1.96 8.07
C GLU A 58 -31.84 0.52 7.52
N LEU A 59 -30.73 -0.23 7.55
CA LEU A 59 -30.70 -1.62 7.11
C LEU A 59 -31.57 -2.52 8.00
N ASP A 60 -31.51 -2.35 9.33
CA ASP A 60 -32.33 -3.10 10.28
C ASP A 60 -33.83 -2.87 10.07
N ASN A 61 -34.22 -1.61 9.84
CA ASN A 61 -35.60 -1.25 9.49
C ASN A 61 -36.03 -1.89 8.17
N ALA A 62 -35.18 -1.90 7.16
CA ALA A 62 -35.47 -2.49 5.86
C ALA A 62 -35.60 -4.03 5.95
N ILE A 63 -34.74 -4.69 6.71
CA ILE A 63 -34.84 -6.13 6.99
C ILE A 63 -36.16 -6.43 7.69
N THR A 64 -36.52 -5.63 8.70
CA THR A 64 -37.80 -5.77 9.43
C THR A 64 -39.00 -5.66 8.49
N ALA A 65 -39.01 -4.69 7.58
CA ALA A 65 -40.05 -4.52 6.60
C ALA A 65 -40.15 -5.74 5.64
N ALA A 66 -39.00 -6.24 5.15
CA ALA A 66 -38.92 -7.39 4.27
C ALA A 66 -39.33 -8.70 4.95
N GLU A 67 -38.98 -8.92 6.23
CA GLU A 67 -39.42 -10.09 7.00
C GLU A 67 -40.95 -10.11 7.20
N ASN A 68 -41.54 -8.95 7.47
CA ASN A 68 -42.98 -8.81 7.72
C ASN A 68 -43.81 -8.71 6.42
N SER A 69 -43.20 -8.58 5.24
CA SER A 69 -43.93 -8.55 3.96
C SER A 69 -44.44 -9.93 3.58
N SER A 70 -45.29 -9.99 2.55
CA SER A 70 -45.76 -11.23 1.95
C SER A 70 -44.75 -11.88 1.00
N SER A 71 -43.57 -11.29 0.82
CA SER A 71 -42.54 -11.84 -0.06
C SER A 71 -42.06 -13.22 0.38
N VAL A 72 -41.69 -14.07 -0.57
CA VAL A 72 -41.21 -15.43 -0.33
C VAL A 72 -39.68 -15.49 -0.13
N ALA A 73 -38.98 -14.39 -0.39
CA ALA A 73 -37.55 -14.29 -0.28
C ALA A 73 -37.11 -12.83 -0.03
N ILE A 74 -35.88 -12.65 0.46
CA ILE A 74 -35.27 -11.33 0.70
C ILE A 74 -33.96 -11.28 -0.06
N ALA A 75 -33.69 -10.18 -0.77
CA ALA A 75 -32.39 -9.93 -1.37
C ALA A 75 -31.84 -8.54 -0.95
N ILE A 76 -30.52 -8.41 -0.91
CA ILE A 76 -29.85 -7.13 -0.71
C ILE A 76 -28.92 -6.84 -1.89
N THR A 77 -28.93 -5.60 -2.38
CA THR A 77 -28.03 -5.11 -3.43
C THR A 77 -27.58 -3.68 -3.12
N GLY A 78 -26.55 -3.20 -3.81
CA GLY A 78 -26.06 -1.83 -3.68
C GLY A 78 -26.49 -0.92 -4.83
N LYS A 79 -26.12 0.37 -4.75
CA LYS A 79 -26.20 1.30 -5.87
C LYS A 79 -25.30 0.87 -7.03
N PRO A 80 -25.43 1.42 -8.26
CA PRO A 80 -24.62 1.03 -9.40
C PRO A 80 -23.12 1.01 -9.10
N PHE A 81 -22.44 -0.09 -9.44
CA PHE A 81 -21.00 -0.37 -9.30
C PHE A 81 -20.47 -0.49 -7.86
N ILE A 82 -21.26 -0.23 -6.84
CA ILE A 82 -20.85 -0.29 -5.44
C ILE A 82 -21.90 -1.06 -4.64
N PHE A 83 -21.47 -2.17 -4.05
CA PHE A 83 -22.30 -2.85 -3.05
C PHE A 83 -22.14 -2.14 -1.70
N ALA A 84 -21.04 -2.37 -0.98
CA ALA A 84 -20.66 -1.62 0.22
C ALA A 84 -19.16 -1.74 0.49
N ALA A 85 -18.54 -0.66 0.98
CA ALA A 85 -17.12 -0.66 1.36
C ALA A 85 -16.86 -0.97 2.84
N GLY A 86 -17.85 -1.55 3.53
CA GLY A 86 -17.77 -1.97 4.92
C GLY A 86 -18.17 -0.90 5.93
N ALA A 87 -17.65 -1.03 7.14
CA ALA A 87 -17.92 -0.09 8.23
C ALA A 87 -17.47 1.34 7.90
N ASP A 88 -18.18 2.33 8.43
CA ASP A 88 -17.69 3.70 8.44
C ASP A 88 -16.53 3.83 9.44
N LEU A 89 -15.31 3.83 8.90
CA LEU A 89 -14.09 3.90 9.69
C LEU A 89 -13.80 5.31 10.24
N SER A 90 -14.54 6.34 9.81
CA SER A 90 -14.26 7.72 10.18
C SER A 90 -14.47 8.01 11.68
N GLY A 91 -15.37 7.28 12.32
CA GLY A 91 -15.66 7.37 13.76
C GLY A 91 -14.70 6.57 14.64
N LEU A 92 -14.04 5.53 14.11
CA LEU A 92 -13.23 4.61 14.92
C LEU A 92 -12.06 5.28 15.67
N PRO A 93 -11.35 6.26 15.11
CA PRO A 93 -10.28 6.95 15.84
C PRO A 93 -10.75 7.67 17.11
N PHE A 94 -12.04 8.00 17.18
CA PHE A 94 -12.65 8.74 18.30
C PHE A 94 -13.24 7.84 19.39
N VAL A 95 -13.22 6.52 19.22
CA VAL A 95 -13.66 5.56 20.24
C VAL A 95 -12.62 5.51 21.35
N THR A 96 -13.03 5.87 22.58
CA THR A 96 -12.15 5.91 23.77
C THR A 96 -12.60 4.97 24.87
N ASP A 97 -13.74 4.31 24.70
CA ASP A 97 -14.34 3.42 25.69
C ASP A 97 -14.57 2.01 25.11
N LYS A 98 -14.18 0.97 25.86
CA LYS A 98 -14.31 -0.43 25.44
C LYS A 98 -15.76 -0.85 25.24
N SER A 99 -16.69 -0.32 26.04
CA SER A 99 -18.12 -0.66 25.90
C SER A 99 -18.68 -0.14 24.59
N GLN A 100 -18.25 1.06 24.18
CA GLN A 100 -18.58 1.62 22.88
C GLN A 100 -17.96 0.79 21.74
N ALA A 101 -16.69 0.37 21.87
CA ALA A 101 -16.06 -0.52 20.90
C ALA A 101 -16.80 -1.85 20.75
N LEU A 102 -17.21 -2.47 21.86
CA LEU A 102 -18.04 -3.68 21.87
C LEU A 102 -19.39 -3.46 21.19
N SER A 103 -20.03 -2.30 21.40
CA SER A 103 -21.34 -2.01 20.79
C SER A 103 -21.25 -1.97 19.24
N ILE A 104 -20.11 -1.59 18.68
CA ILE A 104 -19.87 -1.56 17.23
C ILE A 104 -19.97 -2.99 16.64
N GLY A 105 -19.23 -3.94 17.22
CA GLY A 105 -19.27 -5.34 16.80
C GLY A 105 -20.68 -5.92 16.94
N LYS A 106 -21.21 -5.86 18.16
CA LYS A 106 -22.53 -6.43 18.50
C LYS A 106 -23.67 -5.90 17.65
N TYR A 107 -23.72 -4.60 17.41
CA TYR A 107 -24.79 -4.02 16.60
C TYR A 107 -24.73 -4.49 15.15
N GLY A 108 -23.54 -4.51 14.55
CA GLY A 108 -23.39 -5.05 13.20
C GLY A 108 -23.79 -6.53 13.11
N HIS A 109 -23.35 -7.37 14.05
CA HIS A 109 -23.77 -8.76 14.13
C HIS A 109 -25.30 -8.90 14.33
N ASP A 110 -25.89 -8.10 15.24
CA ASP A 110 -27.33 -8.16 15.50
C ASP A 110 -28.16 -7.86 14.25
N VAL A 111 -27.72 -6.92 13.42
CA VAL A 111 -28.38 -6.61 12.15
C VAL A 111 -28.13 -7.69 11.10
N PHE A 112 -26.87 -8.09 10.88
CA PHE A 112 -26.53 -8.97 9.77
C PHE A 112 -26.98 -10.42 9.98
N LYS A 113 -26.87 -10.95 11.22
CA LYS A 113 -27.27 -12.34 11.53
C LYS A 113 -28.73 -12.61 11.24
N ARG A 114 -29.60 -11.56 11.18
CA ARG A 114 -31.01 -11.69 10.79
C ARG A 114 -31.15 -12.28 9.39
N MET A 115 -30.26 -11.89 8.44
CA MET A 115 -30.28 -12.44 7.09
C MET A 115 -30.07 -13.96 7.10
N GLY A 116 -29.09 -14.47 7.87
CA GLY A 116 -28.80 -15.91 7.97
C GLY A 116 -29.82 -16.70 8.81
N ARG A 117 -30.56 -16.01 9.70
CA ARG A 117 -31.59 -16.63 10.57
C ARG A 117 -32.99 -16.47 10.01
N SER A 118 -33.15 -15.78 8.90
CA SER A 118 -34.48 -15.60 8.26
C SER A 118 -35.08 -16.92 7.88
N LYS A 119 -36.39 -17.06 8.09
CA LYS A 119 -37.19 -18.19 7.60
C LYS A 119 -37.36 -18.16 6.08
N LYS A 120 -37.21 -16.98 5.46
CA LYS A 120 -37.21 -16.78 4.02
C LYS A 120 -35.78 -16.98 3.47
N PRO A 121 -35.60 -17.59 2.31
CA PRO A 121 -34.30 -17.59 1.63
C PRO A 121 -33.78 -16.17 1.45
N THR A 122 -32.49 -15.95 1.77
CA THR A 122 -31.86 -14.63 1.65
C THR A 122 -30.74 -14.66 0.62
N PHE A 123 -30.62 -13.58 -0.13
CA PHE A 123 -29.68 -13.44 -1.24
C PHE A 123 -28.88 -12.13 -1.13
N ALA A 124 -27.57 -12.19 -1.39
CA ALA A 124 -26.77 -11.00 -1.65
C ALA A 124 -26.50 -10.90 -3.16
N PHE A 125 -27.02 -9.86 -3.80
CA PHE A 125 -26.76 -9.53 -5.20
C PHE A 125 -25.64 -8.47 -5.22
N ILE A 126 -24.39 -8.94 -5.20
CA ILE A 126 -23.19 -8.09 -5.07
C ILE A 126 -22.87 -7.50 -6.45
N ASN A 127 -23.45 -6.34 -6.72
CA ASN A 127 -23.41 -5.66 -8.02
C ASN A 127 -22.13 -4.86 -8.28
N GLY A 128 -21.19 -4.81 -7.32
CA GLY A 128 -19.97 -4.05 -7.43
C GLY A 128 -19.02 -4.29 -6.26
N LEU A 129 -18.27 -3.25 -5.88
CA LEU A 129 -17.28 -3.32 -4.79
C LEU A 129 -17.93 -3.75 -3.47
N ALA A 130 -17.41 -4.82 -2.84
CA ALA A 130 -17.82 -5.32 -1.53
C ALA A 130 -16.60 -5.59 -0.65
N LEU A 131 -16.36 -4.73 0.35
CA LEU A 131 -15.17 -4.80 1.21
C LEU A 131 -15.59 -4.89 2.69
N GLY A 132 -14.88 -5.68 3.48
CA GLY A 132 -15.09 -5.79 4.92
C GLY A 132 -16.54 -6.09 5.26
N GLY A 133 -17.15 -5.30 6.12
CA GLY A 133 -18.58 -5.40 6.48
C GLY A 133 -19.54 -5.47 5.29
N GLY A 134 -19.16 -4.92 4.12
CA GLY A 134 -19.92 -5.07 2.88
C GLY A 134 -19.89 -6.50 2.34
N LEU A 135 -18.77 -7.21 2.43
CA LEU A 135 -18.72 -8.63 2.12
C LEU A 135 -19.37 -9.45 3.24
N GLU A 136 -19.19 -9.05 4.50
CA GLU A 136 -19.72 -9.74 5.67
C GLU A 136 -21.25 -9.81 5.68
N VAL A 137 -21.98 -8.73 5.32
CA VAL A 137 -23.43 -8.80 5.16
C VAL A 137 -23.84 -9.82 4.07
N GLY A 138 -23.04 -9.93 3.01
CA GLY A 138 -23.25 -10.96 1.99
C GLY A 138 -22.98 -12.37 2.50
N LEU A 139 -21.99 -12.56 3.38
CA LEU A 139 -21.69 -13.86 4.00
C LEU A 139 -22.82 -14.35 4.94
N HIS A 140 -23.55 -13.44 5.55
CA HIS A 140 -24.73 -13.78 6.34
C HIS A 140 -25.93 -14.23 5.48
N CYS A 141 -26.00 -13.86 4.20
CA CYS A 141 -27.05 -14.34 3.31
C CYS A 141 -26.87 -15.84 2.98
N HIS A 142 -27.98 -16.55 2.71
CA HIS A 142 -27.92 -17.96 2.31
C HIS A 142 -27.20 -18.14 0.96
N TYR A 143 -27.40 -17.21 0.01
CA TYR A 143 -26.85 -17.27 -1.34
C TYR A 143 -26.25 -15.92 -1.78
N ARG A 144 -25.25 -15.97 -2.68
CA ARG A 144 -24.52 -14.79 -3.17
C ARG A 144 -24.30 -14.87 -4.67
N THR A 145 -24.68 -13.82 -5.38
CA THR A 145 -24.27 -13.59 -6.77
C THR A 145 -23.33 -12.39 -6.86
N LEU A 146 -22.45 -12.35 -7.85
CA LEU A 146 -21.44 -11.33 -8.00
C LEU A 146 -21.37 -10.84 -9.45
N ALA A 147 -21.27 -9.52 -9.66
CA ALA A 147 -21.04 -8.98 -10.98
C ALA A 147 -19.60 -9.29 -11.45
N SER A 148 -19.42 -9.63 -12.75
CA SER A 148 -18.12 -10.05 -13.31
C SER A 148 -17.03 -8.99 -13.19
N THR A 149 -17.40 -7.71 -13.05
CA THR A 149 -16.51 -6.57 -12.86
C THR A 149 -16.28 -6.19 -11.39
N ALA A 150 -16.95 -6.87 -10.45
CA ALA A 150 -16.86 -6.57 -9.02
C ALA A 150 -15.55 -7.05 -8.39
N PHE A 151 -15.20 -6.40 -7.28
CA PHE A 151 -14.09 -6.77 -6.43
C PHE A 151 -14.57 -6.99 -5.00
N THR A 152 -14.03 -8.01 -4.34
CA THR A 152 -14.34 -8.31 -2.94
C THR A 152 -13.07 -8.52 -2.12
N ALA A 153 -13.10 -8.15 -0.84
CA ALA A 153 -12.00 -8.39 0.10
C ALA A 153 -12.46 -8.32 1.56
N LEU A 154 -11.66 -8.92 2.45
CA LEU A 154 -11.67 -8.66 3.89
C LEU A 154 -10.34 -7.97 4.26
N PRO A 155 -10.29 -6.62 4.23
CA PRO A 155 -9.05 -5.86 4.39
C PRO A 155 -8.66 -5.59 5.85
N GLU A 156 -9.40 -6.09 6.83
CA GLU A 156 -9.35 -5.71 8.23
C GLU A 156 -7.96 -5.90 8.83
N CYS A 157 -7.29 -7.03 8.55
CA CYS A 157 -5.94 -7.28 9.06
C CYS A 157 -4.89 -6.29 8.51
N PHE A 158 -5.12 -5.70 7.33
CA PHE A 158 -4.30 -4.62 6.79
C PHE A 158 -4.50 -3.31 7.55
N LEU A 159 -5.69 -3.10 8.13
CA LEU A 159 -6.04 -1.90 8.89
C LEU A 159 -5.79 -2.03 10.41
N GLY A 160 -5.26 -3.17 10.86
CA GLY A 160 -4.96 -3.41 12.27
C GLY A 160 -6.16 -3.86 13.11
N ILE A 161 -7.20 -4.39 12.47
CA ILE A 161 -8.38 -5.02 13.11
C ILE A 161 -8.65 -6.39 12.45
N VAL A 162 -9.67 -7.08 12.93
CA VAL A 162 -10.16 -8.36 12.38
C VAL A 162 -11.48 -8.14 11.64
N PRO A 163 -11.88 -9.03 10.70
CA PRO A 163 -13.27 -9.10 10.25
C PRO A 163 -14.17 -9.33 11.47
N GLY A 164 -14.96 -8.34 11.80
CA GLY A 164 -15.64 -8.30 13.09
C GLY A 164 -17.18 -8.25 12.99
N TRP A 165 -17.73 -8.57 11.83
CA TRP A 165 -19.17 -8.71 11.60
C TRP A 165 -19.51 -10.06 10.95
N GLY A 166 -18.80 -11.13 11.36
CA GLY A 166 -19.02 -12.50 10.97
C GLY A 166 -18.01 -13.06 9.97
N GLY A 167 -17.09 -12.24 9.45
CA GLY A 167 -16.18 -12.68 8.39
C GLY A 167 -15.19 -13.75 8.84
N ALA A 168 -14.65 -13.65 10.03
CA ALA A 168 -13.69 -14.63 10.56
C ALA A 168 -14.39 -15.93 11.02
N THR A 169 -15.69 -15.91 11.28
CA THR A 169 -16.51 -17.06 11.69
C THR A 169 -17.17 -17.76 10.49
N LEU A 170 -17.83 -16.98 9.62
CA LEU A 170 -18.63 -17.53 8.52
C LEU A 170 -17.79 -18.02 7.36
N LEU A 171 -16.75 -17.25 6.98
CA LEU A 171 -15.97 -17.56 5.79
C LEU A 171 -15.26 -18.92 5.89
N PRO A 172 -14.53 -19.27 6.98
CA PRO A 172 -13.89 -20.59 7.09
C PRO A 172 -14.87 -21.75 7.11
N LYS A 173 -16.09 -21.55 7.63
CA LYS A 173 -17.16 -22.54 7.55
C LYS A 173 -17.70 -22.71 6.12
N LEU A 174 -17.72 -21.63 5.33
CA LEU A 174 -18.25 -21.61 3.97
C LEU A 174 -17.27 -22.23 2.96
N ILE A 175 -15.99 -21.86 3.00
CA ILE A 175 -15.00 -22.18 1.95
C ILE A 175 -13.84 -23.07 2.43
N GLY A 176 -13.77 -23.37 3.73
CA GLY A 176 -12.70 -24.10 4.38
C GLY A 176 -11.55 -23.21 4.87
N PRO A 177 -10.71 -23.74 5.78
CA PRO A 177 -9.70 -22.95 6.50
C PRO A 177 -8.60 -22.41 5.59
N GLU A 178 -8.08 -23.20 4.64
CA GLU A 178 -7.01 -22.81 3.73
C GLU A 178 -7.39 -21.55 2.92
N LYS A 179 -8.57 -21.60 2.29
CA LYS A 179 -9.09 -20.50 1.47
C LYS A 179 -9.45 -19.28 2.34
N ALA A 180 -9.95 -19.49 3.56
CA ALA A 180 -10.23 -18.41 4.50
C ALA A 180 -8.95 -17.70 4.94
N VAL A 181 -7.88 -18.43 5.28
CA VAL A 181 -6.55 -17.87 5.56
C VAL A 181 -6.03 -17.08 4.35
N GLN A 182 -6.22 -17.60 3.13
CA GLN A 182 -5.86 -16.84 1.92
C GLN A 182 -6.56 -15.49 1.85
N VAL A 183 -7.89 -15.45 2.08
CA VAL A 183 -8.68 -14.23 1.95
C VAL A 183 -8.43 -13.25 3.09
N ILE A 184 -8.49 -13.73 4.34
CA ILE A 184 -8.43 -12.88 5.55
C ILE A 184 -6.99 -12.44 5.87
N ILE A 185 -6.01 -13.33 5.65
CA ILE A 185 -4.61 -13.09 6.03
C ILE A 185 -3.75 -12.76 4.82
N LEU A 186 -3.57 -13.72 3.89
CA LEU A 186 -2.56 -13.58 2.83
C LEU A 186 -2.87 -12.42 1.88
N ASN A 187 -4.12 -12.24 1.49
CA ASN A 187 -4.54 -11.15 0.62
C ASN A 187 -4.40 -9.79 1.32
N ALA A 188 -4.82 -9.68 2.58
CA ALA A 188 -4.66 -8.46 3.38
C ALA A 188 -3.19 -8.07 3.54
N LEU A 189 -2.31 -9.02 3.88
CA LEU A 189 -0.87 -8.80 4.02
C LEU A 189 -0.17 -8.50 2.70
N ASN A 190 -0.73 -8.94 1.57
CA ASN A 190 -0.24 -8.63 0.23
C ASN A 190 -0.83 -7.33 -0.32
N ASN A 191 -0.59 -6.22 0.37
CA ASN A 191 -1.06 -4.88 0.01
C ASN A 191 -2.57 -4.81 -0.25
N ASN A 192 -3.35 -5.50 0.58
CA ASN A 192 -4.81 -5.56 0.47
C ASN A 192 -5.27 -5.99 -0.93
N THR A 193 -4.76 -7.12 -1.40
CA THR A 193 -5.15 -7.68 -2.70
C THR A 193 -6.62 -8.06 -2.71
N MET A 194 -7.42 -7.41 -3.55
CA MET A 194 -8.83 -7.71 -3.72
C MET A 194 -9.02 -8.90 -4.68
N MET A 195 -10.00 -9.74 -4.37
CA MET A 195 -10.44 -10.84 -5.26
C MET A 195 -11.27 -10.27 -6.41
N LYS A 196 -10.99 -10.72 -7.63
CA LYS A 196 -11.85 -10.53 -8.78
C LYS A 196 -13.00 -11.55 -8.73
N ALA A 197 -14.05 -11.29 -9.48
CA ALA A 197 -15.24 -12.17 -9.51
C ALA A 197 -14.91 -13.64 -9.82
N LYS A 198 -13.99 -13.88 -10.77
CA LYS A 198 -13.52 -15.24 -11.09
C LYS A 198 -12.85 -15.94 -9.91
N ASP A 199 -12.05 -15.20 -9.15
CA ASP A 199 -11.35 -15.74 -7.98
C ASP A 199 -12.33 -16.03 -6.84
N ALA A 200 -13.26 -15.10 -6.59
CA ALA A 200 -14.31 -15.27 -5.58
C ALA A 200 -15.21 -16.50 -5.85
N LEU A 201 -15.58 -16.73 -7.13
CA LEU A 201 -16.31 -17.92 -7.54
C LEU A 201 -15.46 -19.20 -7.37
N GLY A 202 -14.20 -19.17 -7.82
CA GLY A 202 -13.29 -20.32 -7.72
C GLY A 202 -12.99 -20.73 -6.29
N LEU A 203 -12.94 -19.78 -5.36
CA LEU A 203 -12.80 -20.03 -3.93
C LEU A 203 -14.09 -20.52 -3.28
N GLY A 204 -15.26 -20.28 -3.88
CA GLY A 204 -16.58 -20.60 -3.31
C GLY A 204 -17.15 -19.51 -2.40
N VAL A 205 -16.59 -18.29 -2.44
CA VAL A 205 -17.12 -17.13 -1.69
C VAL A 205 -18.49 -16.73 -2.22
N VAL A 206 -18.71 -16.88 -3.53
CA VAL A 206 -19.99 -16.61 -4.20
C VAL A 206 -20.46 -17.81 -5.00
N ASP A 207 -21.78 -17.90 -5.26
CA ASP A 207 -22.44 -19.06 -5.88
C ASP A 207 -22.55 -18.91 -7.40
N ALA A 208 -22.64 -17.67 -7.91
CA ALA A 208 -22.72 -17.38 -9.33
C ALA A 208 -22.11 -16.01 -9.67
N VAL A 209 -21.66 -15.87 -10.93
CA VAL A 209 -21.12 -14.61 -11.47
C VAL A 209 -21.91 -14.28 -12.74
N PHE A 210 -22.33 -13.03 -12.87
CA PHE A 210 -23.09 -12.53 -14.03
C PHE A 210 -22.48 -11.24 -14.57
N GLU A 211 -22.73 -10.96 -15.86
CA GLU A 211 -22.27 -9.73 -16.49
C GLU A 211 -23.05 -8.52 -15.96
N PRO A 212 -22.41 -7.33 -15.86
CA PRO A 212 -23.05 -6.13 -15.29
C PRO A 212 -24.29 -5.67 -16.03
N ALA A 213 -24.38 -5.92 -17.33
CA ALA A 213 -25.47 -5.42 -18.17
C ALA A 213 -26.85 -6.00 -17.79
N ASP A 214 -26.88 -7.26 -17.35
CA ASP A 214 -28.10 -8.00 -16.96
C ASP A 214 -27.99 -8.59 -15.54
N PHE A 215 -27.07 -8.05 -14.73
CA PHE A 215 -26.71 -8.59 -13.41
C PHE A 215 -27.91 -8.79 -12.49
N LEU A 216 -28.71 -7.75 -12.31
CA LEU A 216 -29.85 -7.80 -11.38
C LEU A 216 -30.90 -8.81 -11.86
N GLU A 217 -31.25 -8.79 -13.14
CA GLU A 217 -32.19 -9.68 -13.75
C GLU A 217 -31.76 -11.14 -13.60
N ARG A 218 -30.50 -11.45 -13.91
CA ARG A 218 -29.94 -12.80 -13.74
C ARG A 218 -29.83 -13.24 -12.28
N SER A 219 -29.58 -12.31 -11.37
CA SER A 219 -29.56 -12.60 -9.93
C SER A 219 -30.96 -12.91 -9.41
N VAL A 220 -31.99 -12.22 -9.90
CA VAL A 220 -33.42 -12.54 -9.60
C VAL A 220 -33.79 -13.89 -10.20
N ALA A 221 -33.37 -14.19 -11.44
CA ALA A 221 -33.60 -15.49 -12.05
C ALA A 221 -32.91 -16.62 -11.28
N PHE A 222 -31.68 -16.41 -10.80
CA PHE A 222 -31.01 -17.35 -9.92
C PHE A 222 -31.79 -17.60 -8.63
N ALA A 223 -32.28 -16.53 -7.97
CA ALA A 223 -33.08 -16.64 -6.75
C ALA A 223 -34.40 -17.41 -7.03
N ALA A 224 -35.08 -17.11 -8.12
CA ALA A 224 -36.27 -17.83 -8.55
C ALA A 224 -36.00 -19.34 -8.79
N GLY A 225 -34.83 -19.67 -9.37
CA GLY A 225 -34.38 -21.05 -9.54
C GLY A 225 -34.23 -21.80 -8.22
N ILE A 226 -33.62 -21.14 -7.20
CA ILE A 226 -33.50 -21.70 -5.85
C ILE A 226 -34.89 -21.86 -5.19
N ILE A 227 -35.70 -20.82 -5.22
CA ILE A 227 -37.05 -20.80 -4.59
C ILE A 227 -37.94 -21.88 -5.19
N SER A 228 -37.95 -22.05 -6.50
CA SER A 228 -38.72 -23.08 -7.20
C SER A 228 -38.12 -24.50 -7.09
N GLY A 229 -36.97 -24.67 -6.46
CA GLY A 229 -36.27 -25.96 -6.34
C GLY A 229 -35.62 -26.47 -7.63
N LYS A 230 -35.64 -25.67 -8.71
CA LYS A 230 -34.97 -26.00 -9.99
C LYS A 230 -33.44 -25.98 -9.87
N GLN A 231 -32.91 -25.21 -8.92
CA GLN A 231 -31.49 -25.12 -8.62
C GLN A 231 -31.24 -25.40 -7.15
N LYS A 232 -30.15 -26.11 -6.85
CA LYS A 232 -29.67 -26.38 -5.48
C LYS A 232 -28.19 -26.03 -5.39
N ILE A 233 -27.79 -25.47 -4.26
CA ILE A 233 -26.41 -25.21 -3.93
C ILE A 233 -26.05 -26.12 -2.75
N GLU A 234 -25.11 -27.01 -2.97
CA GLU A 234 -24.57 -27.86 -1.91
C GLU A 234 -23.50 -27.15 -1.13
N ARG A 235 -23.52 -27.28 0.19
CA ARG A 235 -22.53 -26.74 1.11
C ARG A 235 -21.74 -27.90 1.73
N LYS A 236 -20.40 -27.80 1.67
CA LYS A 236 -19.54 -28.79 2.31
C LYS A 236 -19.32 -28.40 3.77
N ASP A 237 -19.44 -29.38 4.67
CA ASP A 237 -18.94 -29.23 6.04
C ASP A 237 -17.42 -29.42 6.07
N HIS A 238 -16.72 -28.38 6.51
CA HIS A 238 -15.26 -28.36 6.59
C HIS A 238 -14.75 -28.66 8.01
N SER A 239 -15.61 -28.87 9.01
CA SER A 239 -15.22 -29.01 10.42
C SER A 239 -14.48 -30.32 10.73
N ALA A 240 -14.77 -31.39 9.94
CA ALA A 240 -14.26 -32.73 10.21
C ALA A 240 -12.74 -32.91 10.00
N ASP A 241 -12.12 -32.14 9.11
CA ASP A 241 -10.71 -32.26 8.73
C ASP A 241 -9.82 -31.37 9.59
N SER A 242 -9.47 -31.83 10.81
CA SER A 242 -8.61 -31.05 11.73
C SER A 242 -7.23 -30.78 11.16
N ALA A 243 -6.66 -31.71 10.40
CA ALA A 243 -5.32 -31.54 9.85
C ALA A 243 -5.26 -30.40 8.82
N ALA A 244 -6.32 -30.23 8.00
CA ALA A 244 -6.41 -29.08 7.09
C ALA A 244 -6.48 -27.74 7.83
N TRP A 245 -7.20 -27.69 8.98
CA TRP A 245 -7.23 -26.48 9.82
C TRP A 245 -5.86 -26.16 10.39
N ASP A 246 -5.16 -27.13 10.99
CA ASP A 246 -3.84 -26.94 11.59
C ASP A 246 -2.81 -26.48 10.53
N ALA A 247 -2.82 -27.10 9.36
CA ALA A 247 -1.94 -26.73 8.25
C ALA A 247 -2.21 -25.29 7.74
N ALA A 248 -3.48 -24.92 7.60
CA ALA A 248 -3.86 -23.56 7.18
C ALA A 248 -3.40 -22.49 8.17
N ILE A 249 -3.61 -22.74 9.48
CA ILE A 249 -3.17 -21.83 10.54
C ILE A 249 -1.65 -21.71 10.58
N ALA A 250 -0.91 -22.82 10.44
CA ALA A 250 0.56 -22.81 10.36
C ALA A 250 1.04 -21.97 9.16
N THR A 251 0.41 -22.12 8.01
CA THR A 251 0.68 -21.30 6.80
C THR A 251 0.44 -19.81 7.07
N GLY A 252 -0.68 -19.47 7.70
CA GLY A 252 -1.00 -18.10 8.06
C GLY A 252 0.03 -17.49 9.03
N LYS A 253 0.40 -18.22 10.09
CA LYS A 253 1.43 -17.77 11.06
C LYS A 253 2.79 -17.55 10.37
N ALA A 254 3.21 -18.47 9.49
CA ALA A 254 4.45 -18.32 8.74
C ALA A 254 4.43 -17.09 7.84
N ALA A 255 3.30 -16.80 7.19
CA ALA A 255 3.15 -15.60 6.36
C ALA A 255 3.21 -14.31 7.18
N VAL A 256 2.58 -14.25 8.35
CA VAL A 256 2.65 -13.11 9.28
C VAL A 256 4.11 -12.89 9.71
N ALA A 257 4.78 -13.94 10.18
CA ALA A 257 6.19 -13.87 10.60
C ALA A 257 7.10 -13.38 9.46
N LYS A 258 6.90 -13.89 8.24
CA LYS A 258 7.65 -13.43 7.05
C LYS A 258 7.38 -11.98 6.73
N LYS A 259 6.12 -11.54 6.78
CA LYS A 259 5.72 -10.16 6.43
C LYS A 259 6.33 -9.12 7.37
N TYR A 260 6.42 -9.46 8.65
CA TYR A 260 6.81 -8.52 9.71
C TYR A 260 8.17 -8.89 10.35
N GLY A 261 9.03 -9.61 9.64
CA GLY A 261 10.37 -9.95 10.13
C GLY A 261 10.38 -10.72 11.46
N GLY A 262 9.27 -11.40 11.79
CA GLY A 262 9.09 -12.12 13.06
C GLY A 262 8.53 -11.28 14.21
N ALA A 263 8.18 -10.00 13.99
CA ALA A 263 7.44 -9.23 14.98
C ALA A 263 6.01 -9.77 15.15
N GLU A 264 5.52 -9.75 16.39
CA GLU A 264 4.16 -10.19 16.72
C GLU A 264 3.17 -9.04 16.48
N ILE A 265 2.37 -9.17 15.43
CA ILE A 265 1.34 -8.18 15.07
C ILE A 265 -0.02 -8.74 15.44
N ALA A 266 -0.73 -8.06 16.36
CA ALA A 266 -1.94 -8.57 17.01
C ALA A 266 -3.06 -8.93 16.02
N ALA A 267 -3.44 -8.01 15.14
CA ALA A 267 -4.63 -8.20 14.30
C ALA A 267 -4.59 -9.48 13.43
N PRO A 268 -3.57 -9.77 12.61
CA PRO A 268 -3.55 -11.00 11.83
C PRO A 268 -3.39 -12.25 12.69
N LEU A 269 -2.70 -12.19 13.85
CA LEU A 269 -2.57 -13.34 14.75
C LEU A 269 -3.91 -13.65 15.43
N GLN A 270 -4.63 -12.64 15.90
CA GLN A 270 -5.96 -12.81 16.49
C GLN A 270 -7.02 -13.22 15.46
N ALA A 271 -6.90 -12.78 14.21
CA ALA A 271 -7.75 -13.31 13.13
C ALA A 271 -7.50 -14.82 12.90
N LEU A 272 -6.26 -15.29 13.01
CA LEU A 272 -5.94 -16.73 12.94
C LEU A 272 -6.53 -17.50 14.13
N GLU A 273 -6.57 -16.90 15.34
CA GLU A 273 -7.24 -17.48 16.50
C GLU A 273 -8.75 -17.63 16.26
N LEU A 274 -9.42 -16.57 15.72
CA LEU A 274 -10.84 -16.63 15.35
C LEU A 274 -11.12 -17.69 14.29
N ILE A 275 -10.30 -17.77 13.24
CA ILE A 275 -10.41 -18.82 12.23
C ILE A 275 -10.27 -20.20 12.89
N THR A 276 -9.30 -20.41 13.80
CA THR A 276 -9.13 -21.67 14.51
C THR A 276 -10.37 -22.04 15.31
N ALA A 277 -10.92 -21.09 16.07
CA ALA A 277 -12.10 -21.28 16.90
C ALA A 277 -13.37 -21.55 16.07
N ALA A 278 -13.46 -20.99 14.87
CA ALA A 278 -14.60 -21.18 13.97
C ALA A 278 -14.85 -22.67 13.63
N ARG A 279 -13.85 -23.53 13.71
CA ARG A 279 -14.02 -24.97 13.49
C ARG A 279 -15.06 -25.59 14.42
N THR A 280 -15.01 -25.27 15.70
CA THR A 280 -15.82 -25.92 16.75
C THR A 280 -16.89 -25.00 17.34
N ASN A 281 -16.71 -23.69 17.29
CA ASN A 281 -17.66 -22.75 17.84
C ASN A 281 -19.00 -22.78 17.08
N THR A 282 -20.08 -22.58 17.82
CA THR A 282 -21.35 -22.16 17.25
C THR A 282 -21.22 -20.78 16.61
N LEU A 283 -22.17 -20.36 15.78
CA LEU A 283 -22.13 -19.02 15.18
C LEU A 283 -22.15 -17.93 16.24
N ASP A 284 -22.98 -18.05 17.28
CA ASP A 284 -23.05 -17.06 18.36
C ASP A 284 -21.74 -16.96 19.14
N GLN A 285 -21.12 -18.10 19.49
CA GLN A 285 -19.82 -18.12 20.13
C GLN A 285 -18.72 -17.49 19.26
N GLY A 286 -18.79 -17.70 17.94
CA GLY A 286 -17.88 -17.07 16.97
C GLY A 286 -18.05 -15.55 16.92
N PHE A 287 -19.30 -15.08 16.85
CA PHE A 287 -19.63 -13.64 16.84
C PHE A 287 -19.23 -12.94 18.14
N ASP A 288 -19.52 -13.55 19.30
CA ASP A 288 -19.09 -13.01 20.59
C ASP A 288 -17.55 -12.90 20.69
N ALA A 289 -16.82 -13.87 20.13
CA ALA A 289 -15.36 -13.83 20.10
C ALA A 289 -14.82 -12.74 19.15
N GLU A 290 -15.45 -12.56 17.97
CA GLU A 290 -15.12 -11.47 17.05
C GLU A 290 -15.35 -10.10 17.73
N ASP A 291 -16.50 -9.91 18.40
CA ASP A 291 -16.84 -8.67 19.11
C ASP A 291 -15.78 -8.28 20.15
N GLU A 292 -15.36 -9.24 20.97
CA GLU A 292 -14.39 -9.00 22.04
C GLU A 292 -13.00 -8.67 21.46
N ILE A 293 -12.55 -9.42 20.47
CA ILE A 293 -11.25 -9.19 19.80
C ILE A 293 -11.27 -7.85 19.06
N LEU A 294 -12.33 -7.57 18.29
CA LEU A 294 -12.49 -6.30 17.60
C LEU A 294 -12.44 -5.12 18.58
N ALA A 295 -13.18 -5.21 19.68
CA ALA A 295 -13.18 -4.16 20.68
C ALA A 295 -11.80 -3.89 21.30
N ASN A 296 -11.05 -4.95 21.61
CA ASN A 296 -9.68 -4.81 22.12
C ASN A 296 -8.75 -4.15 21.08
N LEU A 297 -8.85 -4.52 19.81
CA LEU A 297 -8.05 -3.92 18.73
C LEU A 297 -8.44 -2.46 18.45
N VAL A 298 -9.74 -2.13 18.51
CA VAL A 298 -10.23 -0.75 18.40
C VAL A 298 -9.69 0.15 19.49
N MET A 299 -9.48 -0.38 20.70
CA MET A 299 -8.85 0.36 21.81
C MET A 299 -7.33 0.48 21.68
N GLY A 300 -6.71 -0.18 20.68
CA GLY A 300 -5.27 -0.15 20.46
C GLY A 300 -4.81 0.98 19.52
N ASN A 301 -3.52 1.34 19.63
CA ASN A 301 -2.87 2.27 18.71
C ASN A 301 -2.71 1.71 17.26
N PRO A 302 -2.53 0.39 16.99
CA PRO A 302 -2.29 -0.12 15.64
C PRO A 302 -3.39 0.22 14.63
N LEU A 303 -4.67 0.22 15.04
CA LEU A 303 -5.78 0.65 14.18
C LEU A 303 -5.61 2.12 13.77
N ARG A 304 -5.40 3.01 14.74
CA ARG A 304 -5.26 4.46 14.50
C ARG A 304 -4.05 4.77 13.64
N ALA A 305 -2.96 4.07 13.91
CA ALA A 305 -1.73 4.16 13.13
C ALA A 305 -1.95 3.71 11.67
N SER A 306 -2.58 2.54 11.47
CA SER A 306 -2.89 2.04 10.12
C SER A 306 -3.86 2.95 9.38
N LEU A 307 -4.90 3.47 10.05
CA LEU A 307 -5.84 4.43 9.45
C LEU A 307 -5.16 5.75 9.07
N TYR A 308 -4.27 6.27 9.93
CA TYR A 308 -3.48 7.45 9.61
C TYR A 308 -2.66 7.24 8.34
N ALA A 309 -1.87 6.16 8.28
CA ALA A 309 -1.04 5.83 7.14
C ALA A 309 -1.89 5.64 5.85
N PHE A 310 -2.99 4.90 5.96
CA PHE A 310 -3.91 4.68 4.83
C PHE A 310 -4.50 5.99 4.32
N ASN A 311 -5.06 6.82 5.20
CA ASN A 311 -5.67 8.10 4.85
C ASN A 311 -4.64 9.08 4.26
N LEU A 312 -3.43 9.12 4.83
CA LEU A 312 -2.33 9.95 4.33
C LEU A 312 -1.98 9.58 2.88
N ILE A 313 -1.80 8.29 2.59
CA ILE A 313 -1.51 7.80 1.24
C ILE A 313 -2.64 8.14 0.28
N GLN A 314 -3.91 7.90 0.66
CA GLN A 314 -5.07 8.19 -0.20
C GLN A 314 -5.23 9.69 -0.48
N LYS A 315 -5.02 10.55 0.51
CA LYS A 315 -5.08 12.01 0.38
C LYS A 315 -3.98 12.54 -0.55
N LYS A 316 -2.74 12.10 -0.34
CA LYS A 316 -1.57 12.57 -1.09
C LYS A 316 -1.54 12.04 -2.53
N ARG A 317 -2.13 10.87 -2.82
CA ARG A 317 -2.34 10.41 -4.20
C ARG A 317 -3.22 11.36 -5.01
N LYS A 318 -4.20 11.99 -4.37
CA LYS A 318 -5.13 12.92 -5.03
C LYS A 318 -4.56 14.32 -5.17
N LYS A 319 -3.81 14.78 -4.18
CA LYS A 319 -3.31 16.17 -4.11
C LYS A 319 -1.88 16.20 -3.58
N VAL A 320 -0.98 16.76 -4.41
CA VAL A 320 0.40 17.07 -4.01
C VAL A 320 0.39 18.45 -3.35
N GLU A 321 0.90 18.54 -2.13
CA GLU A 321 0.97 19.81 -1.39
C GLU A 321 2.01 20.73 -2.02
N GLY A 322 1.75 22.03 -2.05
CA GLY A 322 2.64 22.99 -2.68
C GLY A 322 2.72 22.92 -4.22
N ALA A 323 1.92 22.04 -4.86
CA ALA A 323 1.94 21.93 -6.32
C ALA A 323 1.42 23.20 -6.99
N PRO A 324 2.09 23.70 -8.04
CA PRO A 324 1.59 24.77 -8.90
C PRO A 324 0.27 24.40 -9.56
N LYS A 325 -0.43 25.41 -10.09
CA LYS A 325 -1.69 25.17 -10.82
C LYS A 325 -1.44 24.25 -12.02
N PRO A 326 -2.25 23.20 -12.23
CA PRO A 326 -2.06 22.27 -13.36
C PRO A 326 -2.10 22.94 -14.74
N ALA A 327 -2.77 24.08 -14.86
CA ALA A 327 -2.91 24.82 -16.12
C ALA A 327 -1.58 25.37 -16.67
N VAL A 328 -0.53 25.50 -15.84
CA VAL A 328 0.79 25.97 -16.31
C VAL A 328 1.69 24.83 -16.77
N ALA A 329 1.27 23.56 -16.62
CA ALA A 329 2.03 22.41 -17.05
C ALA A 329 2.13 22.34 -18.59
N ARG A 330 3.32 21.99 -19.07
CA ARG A 330 3.59 21.77 -20.49
C ARG A 330 3.15 20.38 -20.90
N LYS A 331 2.68 20.22 -22.14
CA LYS A 331 2.32 18.92 -22.68
C LYS A 331 3.58 18.12 -23.02
N VAL A 332 3.62 16.86 -22.60
CA VAL A 332 4.72 15.94 -22.94
C VAL A 332 4.26 14.97 -24.03
N THR A 333 4.90 15.06 -25.19
CA THR A 333 4.59 14.24 -26.38
C THR A 333 5.76 13.34 -26.76
N LYS A 334 6.97 13.62 -26.28
CA LYS A 334 8.18 12.82 -26.49
C LYS A 334 9.09 12.92 -25.27
N VAL A 335 9.63 11.79 -24.84
CA VAL A 335 10.52 11.70 -23.67
C VAL A 335 11.91 11.23 -24.10
N GLY A 336 12.94 11.88 -23.55
CA GLY A 336 14.33 11.43 -23.61
C GLY A 336 14.75 10.74 -22.31
N VAL A 337 15.50 9.66 -22.40
CA VAL A 337 16.15 9.00 -21.27
C VAL A 337 17.64 8.95 -21.55
N VAL A 338 18.45 9.59 -20.71
CA VAL A 338 19.90 9.58 -20.83
C VAL A 338 20.48 8.55 -19.87
N GLY A 339 21.17 7.59 -20.45
CA GLY A 339 21.62 6.35 -19.82
C GLY A 339 20.85 5.14 -20.38
N ALA A 340 21.50 3.98 -20.40
CA ALA A 340 20.91 2.71 -20.78
C ALA A 340 21.20 1.59 -19.76
N GLY A 341 21.60 1.97 -18.56
CA GLY A 341 21.76 1.07 -17.42
C GLY A 341 20.43 0.59 -16.86
N LEU A 342 20.48 -0.19 -15.78
CA LEU A 342 19.29 -0.80 -15.16
C LEU A 342 18.20 0.23 -14.80
N MET A 343 18.55 1.32 -14.12
CA MET A 343 17.60 2.36 -13.73
C MET A 343 16.99 3.06 -14.95
N ALA A 344 17.80 3.45 -15.92
CA ALA A 344 17.34 4.10 -17.14
C ALA A 344 16.38 3.20 -17.95
N SER A 345 16.68 1.90 -18.07
CA SER A 345 15.80 0.94 -18.73
C SER A 345 14.48 0.74 -18.02
N GLN A 346 14.48 0.68 -16.66
CA GLN A 346 13.24 0.61 -15.86
C GLN A 346 12.41 1.90 -16.01
N LEU A 347 13.04 3.08 -16.04
CA LEU A 347 12.38 4.37 -16.30
C LEU A 347 11.77 4.40 -17.69
N ALA A 348 12.51 4.02 -18.72
CA ALA A 348 12.01 3.96 -20.11
C ALA A 348 10.77 3.05 -20.21
N LEU A 349 10.81 1.86 -19.59
CA LEU A 349 9.66 0.94 -19.53
C LEU A 349 8.46 1.58 -18.84
N LEU A 350 8.66 2.24 -17.69
CA LEU A 350 7.58 2.89 -16.95
C LEU A 350 6.97 4.03 -17.77
N LEU A 351 7.80 4.88 -18.39
CA LEU A 351 7.40 6.01 -19.22
C LEU A 351 6.60 5.57 -20.44
N VAL A 352 7.12 4.63 -21.25
CA VAL A 352 6.41 4.19 -22.46
C VAL A 352 5.07 3.53 -22.15
N ARG A 353 4.99 2.74 -21.07
CA ARG A 353 3.74 2.03 -20.68
C ARG A 353 2.64 2.97 -20.25
N ASN A 354 2.97 4.05 -19.55
CA ASN A 354 1.98 4.90 -18.92
C ASN A 354 1.68 6.14 -19.76
N LEU A 355 2.70 6.83 -20.29
CA LEU A 355 2.51 8.00 -21.15
C LEU A 355 2.08 7.64 -22.58
N LYS A 356 2.50 6.47 -23.08
CA LYS A 356 2.21 6.00 -24.45
C LYS A 356 2.70 6.97 -25.53
N VAL A 357 3.84 7.62 -25.27
CA VAL A 357 4.55 8.52 -26.18
C VAL A 357 5.90 7.92 -26.59
N PRO A 358 6.54 8.38 -27.68
CA PRO A 358 7.89 7.98 -28.01
C PRO A 358 8.87 8.23 -26.87
N VAL A 359 9.66 7.20 -26.54
CA VAL A 359 10.74 7.23 -25.55
C VAL A 359 12.05 6.90 -26.27
N VAL A 360 12.99 7.82 -26.24
CA VAL A 360 14.30 7.64 -26.89
C VAL A 360 15.38 7.53 -25.82
N MET A 361 16.17 6.46 -25.88
CA MET A 361 17.29 6.23 -24.96
C MET A 361 18.62 6.59 -25.60
N THR A 362 19.55 7.17 -24.84
CA THR A 362 20.94 7.38 -25.27
C THR A 362 21.92 6.90 -24.21
N ASP A 363 23.11 6.48 -24.66
CA ASP A 363 24.27 6.19 -23.79
C ASP A 363 25.56 6.49 -24.56
N LEU A 364 26.72 6.24 -23.95
CA LEU A 364 28.04 6.52 -24.51
C LEU A 364 28.36 5.67 -25.75
N ASP A 365 27.85 4.45 -25.82
CA ASP A 365 28.08 3.55 -26.93
C ASP A 365 26.80 2.82 -27.39
N GLN A 366 26.78 2.41 -28.68
CA GLN A 366 25.62 1.78 -29.28
C GLN A 366 25.25 0.44 -28.65
N ALA A 367 26.23 -0.33 -28.18
CA ALA A 367 25.96 -1.64 -27.57
C ALA A 367 25.19 -1.49 -26.25
N ARG A 368 25.49 -0.47 -25.46
CA ARG A 368 24.71 -0.15 -24.24
C ARG A 368 23.30 0.30 -24.58
N VAL A 369 23.16 1.18 -25.56
CA VAL A 369 21.86 1.65 -26.04
C VAL A 369 21.00 0.48 -26.50
N ASP A 370 21.55 -0.39 -27.35
CA ASP A 370 20.83 -1.56 -27.90
C ASP A 370 20.41 -2.51 -26.77
N LYS A 371 21.29 -2.77 -25.82
CA LYS A 371 21.00 -3.60 -24.64
C LYS A 371 19.88 -3.01 -23.80
N GLY A 372 19.85 -1.69 -23.58
CA GLY A 372 18.80 -1.02 -22.82
C GLY A 372 17.45 -1.09 -23.53
N VAL A 373 17.41 -0.79 -24.83
CA VAL A 373 16.19 -0.87 -25.66
C VAL A 373 15.66 -2.32 -25.71
N GLU A 374 16.55 -3.29 -25.92
CA GLU A 374 16.17 -4.71 -25.98
C GLU A 374 15.63 -5.20 -24.61
N TRP A 375 16.21 -4.76 -23.51
CA TRP A 375 15.68 -5.05 -22.17
C TRP A 375 14.24 -4.55 -22.03
N VAL A 376 13.95 -3.31 -22.45
CA VAL A 376 12.58 -2.75 -22.39
C VAL A 376 11.61 -3.57 -23.23
N ARG A 377 11.99 -3.95 -24.45
CA ARG A 377 11.16 -4.76 -25.37
C ARG A 377 10.91 -6.16 -24.80
N THR A 378 11.93 -6.77 -24.21
CA THR A 378 11.82 -8.07 -23.54
C THR A 378 10.84 -8.01 -22.38
N GLU A 379 10.89 -6.98 -21.54
CA GLU A 379 9.94 -6.83 -20.43
C GLU A 379 8.50 -6.58 -20.92
N ILE A 380 8.31 -5.85 -22.02
CA ILE A 380 6.99 -5.71 -22.68
C ILE A 380 6.49 -7.08 -23.16
N SER A 381 7.34 -7.89 -23.81
CA SER A 381 6.99 -9.24 -24.27
C SER A 381 6.57 -10.15 -23.11
N LYS A 382 7.30 -10.13 -21.99
CA LYS A 382 6.91 -10.88 -20.77
C LYS A 382 5.55 -10.47 -20.21
N LEU A 383 5.13 -9.20 -20.38
CA LEU A 383 3.79 -8.75 -19.97
C LEU A 383 2.71 -9.29 -20.90
N VAL A 384 3.00 -9.45 -22.18
CA VAL A 384 2.09 -10.10 -23.16
C VAL A 384 1.96 -11.59 -22.83
N GLU A 385 3.05 -12.30 -22.63
CA GLU A 385 3.07 -13.72 -22.25
C GLU A 385 2.25 -13.98 -20.99
N LYS A 386 2.38 -13.09 -19.99
CA LYS A 386 1.60 -13.14 -18.74
C LYS A 386 0.15 -12.64 -18.87
N LYS A 387 -0.32 -12.36 -20.09
CA LYS A 387 -1.67 -11.83 -20.41
C LYS A 387 -2.02 -10.54 -19.66
N ARG A 388 -0.99 -9.75 -19.31
CA ARG A 388 -1.15 -8.41 -18.70
C ARG A 388 -1.26 -7.30 -19.74
N LEU A 389 -0.87 -7.58 -20.99
CA LEU A 389 -1.05 -6.75 -22.17
C LEU A 389 -1.56 -7.64 -23.31
N SER A 390 -2.36 -7.07 -24.22
CA SER A 390 -2.66 -7.72 -25.48
C SER A 390 -1.44 -7.68 -26.42
N GLU A 391 -1.35 -8.60 -27.39
CA GLU A 391 -0.28 -8.62 -28.39
C GLU A 391 -0.20 -7.29 -29.17
N GLU A 392 -1.35 -6.72 -29.54
CA GLU A 392 -1.42 -5.44 -30.22
C GLU A 392 -0.85 -4.30 -29.37
N ALA A 393 -1.24 -4.22 -28.08
CA ALA A 393 -0.71 -3.23 -27.15
C ALA A 393 0.79 -3.41 -26.95
N GLY A 394 1.28 -4.65 -26.82
CA GLY A 394 2.70 -4.94 -26.71
C GLY A 394 3.49 -4.47 -27.93
N ARG A 395 3.00 -4.77 -29.13
CA ARG A 395 3.64 -4.29 -30.39
C ARG A 395 3.69 -2.77 -30.45
N ARG A 396 2.58 -2.08 -30.16
CA ARG A 396 2.54 -0.60 -30.15
C ARG A 396 3.57 -0.01 -29.20
N LEU A 397 3.64 -0.52 -27.95
CA LEU A 397 4.58 -0.03 -26.95
C LEU A 397 6.04 -0.27 -27.37
N SER A 398 6.36 -1.43 -27.95
CA SER A 398 7.71 -1.75 -28.42
C SER A 398 8.19 -0.84 -29.56
N LEU A 399 7.28 -0.37 -30.41
CA LEU A 399 7.59 0.59 -31.51
C LEU A 399 7.84 2.01 -30.97
N LEU A 400 7.34 2.36 -29.79
CA LEU A 400 7.55 3.67 -29.17
C LEU A 400 8.92 3.78 -28.48
N VAL A 401 9.68 2.68 -28.35
CA VAL A 401 11.00 2.69 -27.70
C VAL A 401 12.07 2.58 -28.79
N SER A 402 12.97 3.56 -28.80
CA SER A 402 14.12 3.60 -29.69
C SER A 402 15.38 4.05 -28.95
N GLY A 403 16.53 3.92 -29.57
CA GLY A 403 17.80 4.35 -29.00
C GLY A 403 18.76 4.92 -30.04
N SER A 404 19.65 5.78 -29.61
CA SER A 404 20.69 6.40 -30.46
C SER A 404 21.83 6.89 -29.58
N VAL A 405 23.06 6.88 -30.10
CA VAL A 405 24.22 7.55 -29.48
C VAL A 405 24.23 9.05 -29.77
N ASP A 406 23.52 9.49 -30.84
CA ASP A 406 23.45 10.91 -31.18
C ASP A 406 22.37 11.60 -30.35
N GLN A 407 22.79 12.51 -29.47
CA GLN A 407 21.90 13.29 -28.61
C GLN A 407 20.97 14.25 -29.39
N LYS A 408 21.22 14.54 -30.66
CA LYS A 408 20.33 15.34 -31.52
C LYS A 408 18.92 14.76 -31.60
N VAL A 409 18.73 13.47 -31.33
CA VAL A 409 17.41 12.84 -31.25
C VAL A 409 16.51 13.47 -30.17
N PHE A 410 17.08 14.22 -29.25
CA PHE A 410 16.35 14.93 -28.19
C PHE A 410 15.84 16.32 -28.60
N ALA A 411 16.21 16.84 -29.77
CA ALA A 411 15.81 18.18 -30.20
C ALA A 411 14.30 18.47 -30.14
N THR A 412 13.49 17.42 -30.25
CA THR A 412 12.01 17.51 -30.16
C THR A 412 11.45 16.88 -28.89
N ALA A 413 12.27 16.62 -27.89
CA ALA A 413 11.79 16.10 -26.60
C ALA A 413 11.22 17.24 -25.75
N ASP A 414 10.14 16.94 -25.01
CA ASP A 414 9.50 17.87 -24.10
C ASP A 414 9.95 17.63 -22.65
N PHE A 415 10.44 16.42 -22.36
CA PHE A 415 10.87 15.99 -21.04
C PHE A 415 12.07 15.04 -21.19
N ILE A 416 13.18 15.36 -20.55
CA ILE A 416 14.37 14.49 -20.52
C ILE A 416 14.66 14.13 -19.07
N ILE A 417 14.90 12.85 -18.82
CA ILE A 417 15.39 12.35 -17.53
C ILE A 417 16.76 11.70 -17.70
N GLU A 418 17.73 12.16 -16.91
CA GLU A 418 19.03 11.53 -16.86
C GLU A 418 19.13 10.51 -15.70
N ALA A 419 19.76 9.39 -15.99
CA ALA A 419 20.09 8.32 -15.03
C ALA A 419 21.45 7.73 -15.34
N VAL A 420 22.47 8.62 -15.43
CA VAL A 420 23.87 8.30 -15.67
C VAL A 420 24.62 8.18 -14.35
N PHE A 421 25.95 8.02 -14.41
CA PHE A 421 26.79 7.93 -13.21
C PHE A 421 26.60 9.10 -12.25
N GLU A 422 26.60 8.81 -10.95
CA GLU A 422 26.33 9.76 -9.86
C GLU A 422 27.59 10.63 -9.58
N GLU A 423 27.95 11.47 -10.55
CA GLU A 423 29.08 12.38 -10.51
C GLU A 423 28.66 13.76 -11.04
N LEU A 424 28.85 14.79 -10.22
CA LEU A 424 28.34 16.14 -10.50
C LEU A 424 28.89 16.71 -11.81
N ALA A 425 30.20 16.60 -12.05
CA ALA A 425 30.84 17.14 -13.23
C ALA A 425 30.31 16.50 -14.54
N ILE A 426 30.05 15.19 -14.50
CA ILE A 426 29.47 14.46 -15.66
C ILE A 426 28.06 15.00 -15.95
N LYS A 427 27.23 15.18 -14.91
CA LYS A 427 25.84 15.64 -15.05
C LYS A 427 25.77 17.12 -15.48
N GLN A 428 26.66 17.98 -14.97
CA GLN A 428 26.79 19.38 -15.42
C GLN A 428 27.13 19.47 -16.89
N LYS A 429 28.15 18.71 -17.33
CA LYS A 429 28.54 18.67 -18.74
C LYS A 429 27.38 18.17 -19.60
N LEU A 430 26.72 17.09 -19.21
CA LEU A 430 25.57 16.52 -19.92
C LEU A 430 24.44 17.55 -20.07
N PHE A 431 24.07 18.24 -19.00
CA PHE A 431 22.99 19.24 -19.08
C PHE A 431 23.35 20.42 -19.97
N LYS A 432 24.62 20.84 -19.97
CA LYS A 432 25.11 21.86 -20.88
C LYS A 432 25.07 21.42 -22.34
N ASP A 433 25.48 20.18 -22.62
CA ASP A 433 25.45 19.60 -23.99
C ASP A 433 23.98 19.46 -24.48
N LEU A 434 23.06 19.02 -23.62
CA LEU A 434 21.64 18.89 -23.93
C LEU A 434 20.99 20.26 -24.14
N GLU A 435 21.33 21.27 -23.34
CA GLU A 435 20.77 22.62 -23.48
C GLU A 435 20.98 23.20 -24.86
N ALA A 436 22.12 22.92 -25.50
CA ALA A 436 22.42 23.36 -26.85
C ALA A 436 21.55 22.74 -27.94
N ILE A 437 20.82 21.66 -27.61
CA ILE A 437 20.07 20.85 -28.58
C ILE A 437 18.56 21.02 -28.42
N ILE A 438 18.09 21.11 -27.19
CA ILE A 438 16.67 21.04 -26.83
C ILE A 438 16.02 22.44 -26.78
N SER A 439 14.70 22.44 -26.86
CA SER A 439 13.93 23.70 -26.69
C SER A 439 14.09 24.25 -25.26
N PRO A 440 14.04 25.58 -25.05
CA PRO A 440 14.04 26.20 -23.72
C PRO A 440 12.94 25.68 -22.81
N GLU A 441 11.84 25.23 -23.36
CA GLU A 441 10.68 24.72 -22.63
C GLU A 441 10.80 23.24 -22.21
N CYS A 442 11.79 22.52 -22.77
CA CYS A 442 12.01 21.11 -22.41
C CYS A 442 12.46 20.98 -20.95
N VAL A 443 11.78 20.13 -20.18
CA VAL A 443 12.16 19.85 -18.79
C VAL A 443 13.41 18.98 -18.76
N LEU A 444 14.41 19.40 -17.98
CA LEU A 444 15.61 18.61 -17.63
C LEU A 444 15.43 18.04 -16.23
N ALA A 445 15.07 16.76 -16.17
CA ALA A 445 14.93 16.03 -14.91
C ALA A 445 16.17 15.18 -14.63
N THR A 446 16.52 15.06 -13.34
CA THR A 446 17.60 14.18 -12.87
C THR A 446 17.07 13.15 -11.89
N ASN A 447 17.48 11.88 -12.07
CA ASN A 447 17.19 10.81 -11.12
C ASN A 447 18.30 10.67 -10.06
N THR A 448 19.06 11.72 -9.80
CA THR A 448 20.07 11.71 -8.73
C THR A 448 19.46 11.34 -7.39
N SER A 449 20.21 10.62 -6.58
CA SER A 449 19.79 10.20 -5.24
C SER A 449 20.37 11.07 -4.11
N SER A 450 21.39 11.88 -4.38
CA SER A 450 22.12 12.58 -3.32
C SER A 450 22.82 13.88 -3.75
N LEU A 451 23.03 14.09 -5.05
CA LEU A 451 23.73 15.28 -5.56
C LEU A 451 22.76 16.48 -5.63
N SER A 452 23.31 17.69 -5.48
CA SER A 452 22.51 18.93 -5.61
C SER A 452 22.05 19.15 -7.04
N VAL A 453 20.76 19.24 -7.22
CA VAL A 453 20.09 19.53 -8.50
C VAL A 453 20.40 20.97 -8.95
N GLU A 454 20.49 21.89 -8.01
CA GLU A 454 20.82 23.30 -8.28
C GLU A 454 22.22 23.43 -8.88
N LYS A 455 23.21 22.72 -8.30
CA LYS A 455 24.59 22.70 -8.85
C LYS A 455 24.64 22.06 -10.24
N MET A 456 23.77 21.11 -10.56
CA MET A 456 23.72 20.54 -11.93
C MET A 456 23.24 21.57 -12.94
N GLY A 457 22.38 22.50 -12.53
CA GLY A 457 21.87 23.59 -13.36
C GLY A 457 22.78 24.82 -13.41
N GLU A 458 23.90 24.85 -12.68
CA GLU A 458 24.84 25.97 -12.72
C GLU A 458 25.43 26.17 -14.12
N GLY A 459 25.40 27.41 -14.58
CA GLY A 459 25.95 27.80 -15.89
C GLY A 459 25.06 27.46 -17.09
N LEU A 460 23.85 26.95 -16.90
CA LEU A 460 22.83 26.85 -17.93
C LEU A 460 22.21 28.25 -18.21
N ALA A 461 21.80 28.48 -19.45
CA ALA A 461 21.03 29.66 -19.83
C ALA A 461 19.59 29.62 -19.27
N HIS A 462 19.04 28.40 -19.10
CA HIS A 462 17.68 28.13 -18.65
C HIS A 462 17.67 27.18 -17.44
N PRO A 463 18.23 27.57 -16.27
CA PRO A 463 18.25 26.73 -15.08
C PRO A 463 16.85 26.49 -14.48
N GLU A 464 15.84 27.30 -14.81
CA GLU A 464 14.47 27.20 -14.34
C GLU A 464 13.75 25.92 -14.79
N ARG A 465 14.26 25.22 -15.84
CA ARG A 465 13.73 23.96 -16.33
C ARG A 465 14.32 22.72 -15.70
N VAL A 466 15.25 22.89 -14.75
CA VAL A 466 15.93 21.78 -14.08
C VAL A 466 15.13 21.39 -12.82
N VAL A 467 14.92 20.08 -12.64
CA VAL A 467 14.17 19.50 -11.50
C VAL A 467 14.71 18.15 -11.11
N GLY A 468 14.80 17.87 -9.82
CA GLY A 468 15.01 16.54 -9.30
C GLY A 468 13.74 15.69 -9.51
N PHE A 469 13.91 14.46 -10.00
CA PHE A 469 12.80 13.56 -10.28
C PHE A 469 13.21 12.14 -9.86
N HIS A 470 13.28 11.96 -8.52
CA HIS A 470 13.96 10.84 -7.89
C HIS A 470 13.03 9.66 -7.68
N PHE A 471 13.31 8.56 -8.38
CA PHE A 471 12.62 7.29 -8.27
C PHE A 471 13.36 6.32 -7.35
N PHE A 472 12.62 5.36 -6.80
CA PHE A 472 13.15 4.29 -5.96
C PHE A 472 13.17 2.96 -6.71
N ASN A 473 14.21 2.16 -6.49
CA ASN A 473 14.35 0.83 -7.11
C ASN A 473 13.61 -0.25 -6.29
N PRO A 474 12.84 -1.15 -6.91
CA PRO A 474 12.49 -1.26 -8.34
C PRO A 474 11.47 -0.20 -8.79
N VAL A 475 11.77 0.50 -9.89
CA VAL A 475 10.98 1.65 -10.38
C VAL A 475 9.50 1.32 -10.59
N ALA A 476 9.19 0.12 -11.07
CA ALA A 476 7.81 -0.30 -11.32
C ALA A 476 7.00 -0.61 -10.04
N VAL A 477 7.68 -0.89 -8.93
CA VAL A 477 7.09 -1.36 -7.67
C VAL A 477 6.97 -0.23 -6.66
N MET A 478 8.03 0.54 -6.48
CA MET A 478 8.09 1.61 -5.48
C MET A 478 7.14 2.76 -5.85
N PRO A 479 6.17 3.09 -4.99
CA PRO A 479 5.12 4.05 -5.34
C PRO A 479 5.52 5.52 -5.19
N LEU A 480 6.59 5.82 -4.43
CA LEU A 480 7.04 7.19 -4.15
C LEU A 480 7.81 7.78 -5.33
N LEU A 481 7.68 9.09 -5.50
CA LEU A 481 8.49 9.93 -6.36
C LEU A 481 8.75 11.26 -5.67
N GLU A 482 10.00 11.58 -5.40
CA GLU A 482 10.42 12.88 -4.86
C GLU A 482 10.67 13.86 -6.00
N VAL A 483 9.98 15.00 -5.98
CA VAL A 483 10.15 16.11 -6.93
C VAL A 483 10.93 17.21 -6.22
N ALA A 484 12.24 17.26 -6.45
CA ALA A 484 13.11 18.24 -5.79
C ALA A 484 13.19 19.54 -6.59
N ARG A 485 12.77 20.62 -5.96
CA ARG A 485 12.86 21.99 -6.53
C ARG A 485 14.14 22.67 -6.09
N THR A 486 14.84 23.28 -7.05
CA THR A 486 15.91 24.24 -6.77
C THR A 486 15.31 25.61 -6.49
N SER A 487 16.14 26.58 -6.08
CA SER A 487 15.73 27.98 -5.93
C SER A 487 15.29 28.64 -7.24
N LYS A 488 15.69 28.04 -8.39
CA LYS A 488 15.42 28.56 -9.75
C LYS A 488 14.31 27.84 -10.48
N THR A 489 13.99 26.60 -10.10
CA THR A 489 12.97 25.77 -10.79
C THR A 489 11.63 26.49 -10.86
N ASP A 490 11.11 26.72 -12.08
CA ASP A 490 9.85 27.43 -12.30
C ASP A 490 8.61 26.54 -12.02
N ASP A 491 7.46 27.20 -11.93
CA ASP A 491 6.19 26.53 -11.69
C ASP A 491 5.75 25.66 -12.86
N ALA A 492 6.09 26.04 -14.11
CA ALA A 492 5.73 25.25 -15.29
C ALA A 492 6.50 23.94 -15.34
N THR A 493 7.78 23.95 -15.02
CA THR A 493 8.64 22.77 -14.87
C THR A 493 8.11 21.84 -13.77
N THR A 494 7.83 22.41 -12.60
CA THR A 494 7.29 21.63 -11.47
C THR A 494 5.93 21.02 -11.79
N ALA A 495 5.01 21.80 -12.38
CA ALA A 495 3.69 21.30 -12.77
C ALA A 495 3.78 20.20 -13.84
N THR A 496 4.72 20.34 -14.80
CA THR A 496 4.96 19.33 -15.84
C THR A 496 5.49 18.03 -15.21
N ALA A 497 6.48 18.11 -14.32
CA ALA A 497 7.02 16.96 -13.60
C ALA A 497 5.91 16.25 -12.78
N ILE A 498 5.06 17.00 -12.07
CA ILE A 498 3.94 16.45 -11.32
C ILE A 498 2.92 15.76 -12.24
N ASN A 499 2.60 16.34 -13.41
CA ASN A 499 1.69 15.71 -14.36
C ASN A 499 2.27 14.41 -14.91
N VAL A 500 3.55 14.40 -15.28
CA VAL A 500 4.25 13.15 -15.67
C VAL A 500 4.17 12.13 -14.54
N GLY A 501 4.48 12.51 -13.30
CA GLY A 501 4.43 11.61 -12.14
C GLY A 501 3.02 11.04 -11.89
N LYS A 502 1.96 11.83 -12.10
CA LYS A 502 0.56 11.34 -12.01
C LYS A 502 0.24 10.31 -13.08
N GLU A 503 0.61 10.58 -14.33
CA GLU A 503 0.43 9.63 -15.43
C GLU A 503 1.20 8.32 -15.15
N LEU A 504 2.38 8.41 -14.53
CA LEU A 504 3.15 7.25 -14.07
C LEU A 504 2.54 6.55 -12.84
N LYS A 505 1.43 7.03 -12.32
CA LYS A 505 0.71 6.50 -11.14
C LYS A 505 1.56 6.50 -9.87
N LYS A 506 2.45 7.49 -9.76
CA LYS A 506 3.28 7.68 -8.55
C LYS A 506 2.57 8.57 -7.54
N THR A 507 2.89 8.34 -6.27
CA THR A 507 2.56 9.26 -5.18
C THR A 507 3.74 10.20 -5.00
N MET A 508 3.50 11.50 -5.09
CA MET A 508 4.57 12.48 -5.14
C MET A 508 4.58 13.38 -3.91
N ILE A 509 5.77 13.81 -3.55
CA ILE A 509 6.00 14.98 -2.69
C ILE A 509 6.85 16.00 -3.45
N ILE A 510 6.73 17.26 -3.06
CA ILE A 510 7.68 18.30 -3.45
C ILE A 510 8.63 18.51 -2.28
N CYS A 511 9.93 18.43 -2.52
CA CYS A 511 10.95 18.75 -1.53
C CYS A 511 11.90 19.81 -2.06
N LYS A 512 12.62 20.47 -1.16
CA LYS A 512 13.75 21.34 -1.49
C LYS A 512 14.93 20.50 -1.97
N ASP A 513 15.74 21.05 -2.86
CA ASP A 513 17.04 20.46 -3.21
C ASP A 513 17.95 20.43 -1.98
N ALA A 514 18.03 19.27 -1.37
CA ALA A 514 18.85 19.02 -0.18
C ALA A 514 19.58 17.68 -0.34
N PRO A 515 20.78 17.51 0.24
CA PRO A 515 21.54 16.27 0.12
C PRO A 515 20.73 15.05 0.58
N GLY A 516 20.56 14.06 -0.31
CA GLY A 516 19.78 12.83 -0.04
C GLY A 516 18.28 13.03 0.02
N PHE A 517 17.77 14.22 -0.33
CA PHE A 517 16.36 14.60 -0.27
C PHE A 517 15.71 14.22 1.07
N VAL A 518 14.62 13.45 1.07
CA VAL A 518 13.94 13.05 2.31
C VAL A 518 14.30 11.61 2.70
N VAL A 519 14.02 10.65 1.81
CA VAL A 519 14.14 9.23 2.16
C VAL A 519 15.58 8.82 2.41
N ASN A 520 16.50 9.13 1.50
CA ASN A 520 17.89 8.70 1.65
C ASN A 520 18.56 9.41 2.82
N ARG A 521 18.22 10.66 3.08
CA ARG A 521 18.73 11.41 4.23
C ARG A 521 18.34 10.72 5.54
N LEU A 522 17.06 10.40 5.73
CA LEU A 522 16.57 9.72 6.94
C LEU A 522 17.03 8.26 7.02
N LEU A 523 16.96 7.53 5.92
CA LEU A 523 17.33 6.12 5.89
C LEU A 523 18.82 5.91 6.20
N THR A 524 19.69 6.74 5.63
CA THR A 524 21.13 6.68 5.91
C THR A 524 21.43 7.02 7.37
N ARG A 525 20.73 8.00 7.95
CA ARG A 525 20.87 8.35 9.36
C ARG A 525 20.45 7.20 10.27
N PHE A 526 19.32 6.57 9.96
CA PHE A 526 18.73 5.45 10.70
C PHE A 526 19.59 4.19 10.63
N MET A 527 19.96 3.79 9.41
CA MET A 527 20.79 2.59 9.18
C MET A 527 22.24 2.80 9.61
N GLY A 528 22.72 4.04 9.58
CA GLY A 528 24.04 4.42 10.06
C GLY A 528 24.27 4.01 11.51
N GLU A 529 23.29 4.21 12.38
CA GLU A 529 23.41 3.82 13.80
C GLU A 529 23.56 2.31 14.00
N VAL A 530 23.01 1.49 13.09
CA VAL A 530 23.18 0.04 13.13
C VAL A 530 24.60 -0.37 12.72
N THR A 531 25.13 0.23 11.65
CA THR A 531 26.52 -0.03 11.21
C THR A 531 27.53 0.52 12.20
N ASP A 532 27.27 1.68 12.78
CA ASP A 532 28.11 2.30 13.80
C ASP A 532 28.21 1.45 15.06
N ALA A 533 27.09 0.83 15.48
CA ALA A 533 27.11 -0.11 16.61
C ALA A 533 28.01 -1.31 16.34
N VAL A 534 28.04 -1.83 15.10
CA VAL A 534 28.94 -2.92 14.69
C VAL A 534 30.40 -2.45 14.74
N ASP A 535 30.70 -1.28 14.19
CA ASP A 535 32.05 -0.70 14.24
C ASP A 535 32.53 -0.44 15.67
N GLU A 536 31.63 -0.15 16.60
CA GLU A 536 31.90 0.04 18.02
C GLU A 536 32.14 -1.28 18.79
N GLY A 537 31.79 -2.44 18.20
CA GLY A 537 32.03 -3.77 18.76
C GLY A 537 30.79 -4.58 19.08
N THR A 538 29.59 -4.10 18.72
CA THR A 538 28.37 -4.91 18.81
C THR A 538 28.40 -6.05 17.80
N PRO A 539 28.09 -7.30 18.18
CA PRO A 539 27.97 -8.39 17.22
C PRO A 539 26.99 -8.03 16.10
N ALA A 540 27.34 -8.39 14.85
CA ALA A 540 26.57 -8.00 13.68
C ALA A 540 25.11 -8.50 13.72
N ASP A 541 24.87 -9.72 14.23
CA ASP A 541 23.54 -10.30 14.40
C ASP A 541 22.71 -9.57 15.47
N VAL A 542 23.35 -9.08 16.56
CA VAL A 542 22.69 -8.28 17.61
C VAL A 542 22.25 -6.92 17.04
N ALA A 543 23.12 -6.25 16.28
CA ALA A 543 22.82 -4.98 15.65
C ALA A 543 21.75 -5.13 14.54
N ASP A 544 21.85 -6.18 13.72
CA ASP A 544 20.89 -6.45 12.64
C ASP A 544 19.48 -6.76 13.14
N ASN A 545 19.37 -7.45 14.28
CA ASN A 545 18.09 -7.75 14.92
C ASN A 545 17.50 -6.58 15.72
N ALA A 546 18.23 -5.47 15.90
CA ALA A 546 17.79 -4.33 16.71
C ALA A 546 16.45 -3.74 16.25
N LEU A 547 16.22 -3.69 14.93
CA LEU A 547 15.01 -3.11 14.35
C LEU A 547 13.86 -4.11 14.13
N ARG A 548 14.09 -5.39 14.44
CA ARG A 548 13.08 -6.46 14.28
C ARG A 548 11.75 -6.18 14.97
N PRO A 549 11.69 -5.64 16.21
CA PRO A 549 10.42 -5.34 16.87
C PRO A 549 9.55 -4.30 16.14
N LEU A 550 10.12 -3.50 15.23
CA LEU A 550 9.37 -2.55 14.41
C LEU A 550 8.56 -3.23 13.29
N GLY A 551 8.86 -4.49 12.97
CA GLY A 551 8.12 -5.26 11.97
C GLY A 551 8.51 -4.95 10.52
N PHE A 552 9.75 -4.57 10.25
CA PHE A 552 10.26 -4.47 8.89
C PHE A 552 10.34 -5.86 8.22
N PRO A 553 10.02 -5.96 6.92
CA PRO A 553 10.08 -7.22 6.19
C PRO A 553 11.51 -7.75 5.94
N MET A 554 12.50 -6.86 6.04
CA MET A 554 13.93 -7.14 5.90
C MET A 554 14.71 -6.53 7.06
N SER A 555 15.76 -7.20 7.47
CA SER A 555 16.69 -6.65 8.44
C SER A 555 17.56 -5.52 7.80
N PRO A 556 18.22 -4.68 8.60
CA PRO A 556 19.14 -3.67 8.09
C PRO A 556 20.20 -4.20 7.12
N PHE A 557 20.80 -5.35 7.42
CA PHE A 557 21.85 -5.92 6.57
C PHE A 557 21.32 -6.69 5.36
N GLU A 558 20.09 -7.18 5.39
CA GLU A 558 19.40 -7.65 4.19
C GLU A 558 19.13 -6.50 3.21
N LEU A 559 18.64 -5.37 3.71
CA LEU A 559 18.44 -4.15 2.92
C LEU A 559 19.78 -3.61 2.38
N PHE A 560 20.80 -3.59 3.21
CA PHE A 560 22.16 -3.18 2.81
C PHE A 560 22.71 -4.04 1.65
N GLY A 561 22.50 -5.36 1.70
CA GLY A 561 22.87 -6.26 0.61
C GLY A 561 22.07 -6.02 -0.67
N LEU A 562 20.81 -5.63 -0.56
CA LEU A 562 19.95 -5.29 -1.70
C LEU A 562 20.38 -3.98 -2.39
N VAL A 563 20.71 -2.96 -1.61
CA VAL A 563 21.18 -1.65 -2.10
C VAL A 563 22.61 -1.75 -2.64
N GLY A 564 23.43 -2.53 -2.00
CA GLY A 564 24.85 -2.74 -2.27
C GLY A 564 25.77 -1.80 -1.49
N PRO A 565 26.88 -2.32 -0.92
CA PRO A 565 27.81 -1.57 -0.07
C PRO A 565 28.38 -0.33 -0.76
N GLY A 566 28.69 -0.42 -2.05
CA GLY A 566 29.25 0.71 -2.82
C GLY A 566 28.29 1.90 -2.89
N VAL A 567 27.00 1.65 -3.11
CA VAL A 567 25.96 2.70 -3.13
C VAL A 567 25.78 3.29 -1.74
N ALA A 568 25.66 2.44 -0.71
CA ALA A 568 25.52 2.88 0.67
C ALA A 568 26.69 3.77 1.13
N LEU A 569 27.94 3.36 0.81
CA LEU A 569 29.13 4.11 1.13
C LEU A 569 29.17 5.46 0.39
N HIS A 570 28.81 5.48 -0.89
CA HIS A 570 28.78 6.72 -1.69
C HIS A 570 27.80 7.73 -1.10
N VAL A 571 26.59 7.29 -0.77
CA VAL A 571 25.55 8.13 -0.13
C VAL A 571 26.03 8.63 1.23
N SER A 572 26.60 7.75 2.08
CA SER A 572 27.13 8.15 3.40
C SER A 572 28.23 9.21 3.28
N LYS A 573 29.17 9.05 2.33
CA LYS A 573 30.21 10.05 2.05
C LYS A 573 29.63 11.39 1.59
N THR A 574 28.65 11.35 0.69
CA THR A 574 27.98 12.56 0.20
C THR A 574 27.28 13.29 1.34
N LEU A 575 26.54 12.58 2.19
CA LEU A 575 25.86 13.17 3.34
C LEU A 575 26.84 13.68 4.40
N HIS A 576 27.91 12.93 4.69
CA HIS A 576 28.99 13.36 5.59
C HIS A 576 29.59 14.70 5.14
N ASN A 577 29.94 14.80 3.87
CA ASN A 577 30.60 16.00 3.32
C ASN A 577 29.67 17.23 3.30
N ASN A 578 28.36 17.04 3.18
CA ASN A 578 27.41 18.15 3.10
C ASN A 578 26.69 18.47 4.41
N LEU A 579 26.46 17.46 5.26
CA LEU A 579 25.66 17.58 6.49
C LEU A 579 26.48 17.33 7.78
N GLY A 580 27.76 16.98 7.63
CA GLY A 580 28.70 16.88 8.73
C GLY A 580 28.77 15.50 9.40
N PRO A 581 29.53 15.41 10.53
CA PRO A 581 30.00 14.16 11.12
C PRO A 581 28.87 13.28 11.73
N ARG A 582 27.63 13.75 11.85
CA ARG A 582 26.50 12.93 12.28
C ARG A 582 26.18 11.80 11.28
N TYR A 583 26.65 11.92 10.03
CA TYR A 583 26.68 10.85 9.04
C TYR A 583 28.06 10.23 9.04
N ARG A 584 28.28 9.22 9.87
CA ARG A 584 29.58 8.55 9.95
C ARG A 584 29.85 7.73 8.69
N ILE A 585 31.12 7.64 8.34
CA ILE A 585 31.60 6.74 7.27
C ILE A 585 32.10 5.48 7.98
N SER A 586 31.34 4.40 7.91
CA SER A 586 31.68 3.14 8.57
C SER A 586 32.96 2.53 7.99
N PRO A 587 33.99 2.27 8.83
CA PRO A 587 35.21 1.54 8.40
C PRO A 587 34.89 0.12 7.91
N THR A 588 33.92 -0.55 8.52
CA THR A 588 33.47 -1.87 8.07
C THR A 588 32.91 -1.79 6.66
N VAL A 589 32.00 -0.84 6.37
CA VAL A 589 31.41 -0.67 5.02
C VAL A 589 32.50 -0.32 4.00
N GLN A 590 33.46 0.52 4.35
CA GLN A 590 34.60 0.84 3.47
C GLN A 590 35.38 -0.44 3.12
N ARG A 591 35.73 -1.27 4.11
CA ARG A 591 36.46 -2.53 3.88
C ARG A 591 35.67 -3.53 3.04
N LEU A 592 34.33 -3.63 3.22
CA LEU A 592 33.49 -4.47 2.35
C LEU A 592 33.61 -4.04 0.90
N VAL A 593 33.58 -2.73 0.61
CA VAL A 593 33.71 -2.21 -0.73
C VAL A 593 35.10 -2.47 -1.31
N ASP A 594 36.15 -2.21 -0.54
CA ASP A 594 37.54 -2.38 -0.97
C ASP A 594 37.90 -3.85 -1.29
N ASN A 595 37.23 -4.79 -0.61
CA ASN A 595 37.39 -6.23 -0.84
C ASN A 595 36.33 -6.85 -1.78
N GLY A 596 35.43 -6.04 -2.36
CA GLY A 596 34.40 -6.51 -3.30
C GLY A 596 33.29 -7.37 -2.68
N VAL A 597 33.17 -7.36 -1.35
CA VAL A 597 32.14 -8.11 -0.61
C VAL A 597 30.81 -7.37 -0.70
N LYS A 598 29.77 -8.07 -1.16
CA LYS A 598 28.48 -7.44 -1.54
C LYS A 598 27.42 -7.44 -0.46
N SER A 599 27.54 -8.27 0.57
CA SER A 599 26.50 -8.41 1.59
C SER A 599 27.03 -9.08 2.86
N PHE A 600 26.40 -8.77 4.00
CA PHE A 600 26.58 -9.51 5.25
C PHE A 600 25.95 -10.91 5.24
N TYR A 601 25.09 -11.19 4.23
CA TYR A 601 24.44 -12.49 4.07
C TYR A 601 24.74 -13.09 2.71
N ILE A 602 24.85 -14.42 2.69
CA ILE A 602 24.91 -15.24 1.47
C ILE A 602 23.80 -16.29 1.51
N LYS A 603 23.44 -16.84 0.36
CA LYS A 603 22.54 -17.99 0.31
C LYS A 603 23.36 -19.26 0.53
N ASP A 604 22.93 -20.08 1.51
CA ASP A 604 23.47 -21.42 1.72
C ASP A 604 23.02 -22.39 0.61
N GLU A 605 23.45 -23.64 0.69
CA GLU A 605 23.12 -24.70 -0.28
C GLU A 605 21.61 -24.96 -0.38
N SER A 606 20.85 -24.65 0.67
CA SER A 606 19.37 -24.75 0.69
C SER A 606 18.67 -23.52 0.12
N GLY A 607 19.43 -22.45 -0.23
CA GLY A 607 18.92 -21.17 -0.68
C GLY A 607 18.46 -20.24 0.47
N LYS A 608 18.70 -20.61 1.73
CA LYS A 608 18.40 -19.80 2.92
C LYS A 608 19.53 -18.81 3.17
N LEU A 609 19.18 -17.61 3.66
CA LEU A 609 20.17 -16.61 4.06
C LEU A 609 20.98 -17.11 5.28
N ALA A 610 22.29 -17.05 5.15
CA ALA A 610 23.25 -17.37 6.20
C ALA A 610 24.27 -16.22 6.31
N PRO A 611 24.87 -15.99 7.49
CA PRO A 611 25.94 -15.00 7.65
C PRO A 611 27.09 -15.24 6.68
N ASN A 612 27.60 -14.18 6.07
CA ASN A 612 28.75 -14.24 5.17
C ASN A 612 30.07 -14.18 5.98
N PRO A 613 30.87 -15.27 6.05
CA PRO A 613 32.12 -15.28 6.82
C PRO A 613 33.13 -14.23 6.34
N GLU A 614 33.19 -13.96 5.03
CA GLU A 614 34.08 -12.93 4.47
C GLU A 614 33.70 -11.54 4.98
N ALA A 615 32.40 -11.21 5.02
CA ALA A 615 31.93 -9.94 5.55
C ALA A 615 32.24 -9.82 7.05
N LEU A 616 31.97 -10.87 7.83
CA LEU A 616 32.22 -10.88 9.27
C LEU A 616 33.71 -10.75 9.62
N ALA A 617 34.61 -11.27 8.79
CA ALA A 617 36.05 -11.12 8.95
C ALA A 617 36.55 -9.66 8.73
N LEU A 618 35.77 -8.86 8.02
CA LEU A 618 36.08 -7.44 7.71
C LEU A 618 35.47 -6.44 8.71
N VAL A 619 34.66 -6.94 9.67
CA VAL A 619 34.05 -6.09 10.70
C VAL A 619 35.12 -5.43 11.55
N GLU A 620 34.91 -4.13 11.89
CA GLU A 620 35.78 -3.39 12.84
C GLU A 620 35.76 -4.05 14.22
N LYS A 621 36.89 -4.15 14.85
CA LYS A 621 37.03 -4.74 16.18
C LYS A 621 36.96 -3.63 17.26
N GLY A 622 35.79 -3.05 17.44
CA GLY A 622 35.50 -2.13 18.54
C GLY A 622 35.46 -2.83 19.90
N SER A 623 35.46 -2.06 20.96
CA SER A 623 35.49 -2.56 22.36
C SER A 623 34.21 -2.24 23.14
N LYS A 624 33.23 -1.55 22.52
CA LYS A 624 31.99 -1.12 23.17
C LYS A 624 30.78 -1.78 22.49
N ALA A 625 30.34 -2.92 23.03
CA ALA A 625 29.12 -3.57 22.55
C ALA A 625 27.86 -2.90 23.14
N SER A 626 26.82 -2.84 22.34
CA SER A 626 25.46 -2.41 22.73
C SER A 626 24.49 -3.56 22.62
N THR A 627 23.40 -3.52 23.40
CA THR A 627 22.27 -4.42 23.23
C THR A 627 21.43 -4.02 22.00
N SER A 628 20.62 -4.94 21.48
CA SER A 628 19.69 -4.64 20.37
C SER A 628 18.72 -3.48 20.73
N GLU A 629 18.29 -3.37 22.01
CA GLU A 629 17.47 -2.26 22.51
C GLU A 629 18.17 -0.92 22.40
N GLU A 630 19.42 -0.85 22.88
CA GLU A 630 20.22 0.38 22.82
C GLU A 630 20.48 0.81 21.37
N VAL A 631 20.78 -0.12 20.48
CA VAL A 631 20.96 0.17 19.04
C VAL A 631 19.64 0.70 18.43
N ARG A 632 18.50 0.07 18.73
CA ARG A 632 17.20 0.54 18.27
C ARG A 632 16.89 1.94 18.77
N MET A 633 17.10 2.21 20.05
CA MET A 633 16.84 3.53 20.63
C MET A 633 17.75 4.60 20.06
N ARG A 634 19.03 4.30 19.79
CA ARG A 634 19.95 5.20 19.09
C ARG A 634 19.43 5.55 17.70
N ALA A 635 19.05 4.56 16.92
CA ALA A 635 18.53 4.73 15.58
C ALA A 635 17.25 5.59 15.57
N LEU A 636 16.31 5.35 16.49
CA LEU A 636 15.07 6.12 16.60
C LEU A 636 15.30 7.58 17.04
N LYS A 637 16.23 7.80 17.98
CA LYS A 637 16.63 9.16 18.38
C LYS A 637 17.27 9.92 17.23
N ALA A 638 18.17 9.27 16.50
CA ALA A 638 18.82 9.85 15.33
C ALA A 638 17.80 10.24 14.23
N LEU A 639 16.74 9.43 14.06
CA LEU A 639 15.63 9.78 13.17
C LEU A 639 14.87 11.02 13.65
N ALA A 640 14.59 11.14 14.95
CA ALA A 640 13.89 12.29 15.51
C ALA A 640 14.69 13.59 15.29
N GLU A 641 15.99 13.56 15.59
CA GLU A 641 16.91 14.69 15.36
C GLU A 641 16.91 15.13 13.90
N GLU A 642 17.13 14.17 12.98
CA GLU A 642 17.26 14.49 11.56
C GLU A 642 15.93 14.96 10.95
N ALA A 643 14.81 14.37 11.36
CA ALA A 643 13.47 14.81 10.92
C ALA A 643 13.19 16.26 11.37
N ARG A 644 13.59 16.63 12.60
CA ARG A 644 13.45 18.00 13.10
C ARG A 644 14.27 18.95 12.27
N MET A 645 15.54 18.65 12.04
CA MET A 645 16.44 19.46 11.21
C MET A 645 15.86 19.67 9.79
N MET A 646 15.32 18.61 9.19
CA MET A 646 14.71 18.71 7.86
C MET A 646 13.49 19.63 7.81
N LEU A 647 12.66 19.62 8.84
CA LEU A 647 11.53 20.54 8.97
C LEU A 647 11.98 21.97 9.19
N ASP A 648 12.98 22.19 10.04
CA ASP A 648 13.54 23.51 10.35
C ASP A 648 14.26 24.13 9.14
N GLU A 649 14.91 23.30 8.30
CA GLU A 649 15.53 23.68 7.03
C GLU A 649 14.52 23.90 5.90
N GLY A 650 13.25 23.52 6.11
CA GLY A 650 12.20 23.60 5.10
C GLY A 650 12.43 22.66 3.92
N VAL A 651 13.02 21.48 4.15
CA VAL A 651 13.22 20.48 3.10
C VAL A 651 11.86 19.95 2.63
N VAL A 652 10.92 19.80 3.53
CA VAL A 652 9.51 19.50 3.28
C VAL A 652 8.61 20.49 4.04
N SER A 653 7.35 20.58 3.63
CA SER A 653 6.41 21.56 4.18
C SER A 653 5.73 21.10 5.48
N SER A 654 5.72 19.80 5.75
CA SER A 654 4.99 19.25 6.92
C SER A 654 5.54 17.91 7.38
N PRO A 655 5.34 17.56 8.66
CA PRO A 655 5.66 16.23 9.20
C PRO A 655 5.01 15.08 8.40
N ALA A 656 3.78 15.27 7.93
CA ALA A 656 3.04 14.28 7.15
C ALA A 656 3.74 13.91 5.82
N GLU A 657 4.56 14.80 5.24
CA GLU A 657 5.34 14.48 4.05
C GLU A 657 6.53 13.57 4.36
N ILE A 658 7.17 13.75 5.52
CA ILE A 658 8.18 12.82 6.03
C ILE A 658 7.57 11.44 6.25
N ASP A 659 6.41 11.37 6.91
CA ASP A 659 5.70 10.12 7.12
C ASP A 659 5.40 9.40 5.81
N LEU A 660 4.88 10.13 4.82
CA LEU A 660 4.58 9.58 3.50
C LEU A 660 5.83 9.03 2.81
N CYS A 661 6.93 9.78 2.86
CA CYS A 661 8.21 9.38 2.28
C CYS A 661 8.72 8.09 2.90
N MET A 662 8.69 7.97 4.22
CA MET A 662 9.17 6.78 4.91
C MET A 662 8.25 5.57 4.70
N LEU A 663 6.92 5.77 4.67
CA LEU A 663 5.96 4.71 4.36
C LEU A 663 6.14 4.14 2.94
N LEU A 664 6.32 5.02 1.94
CA LEU A 664 6.30 4.63 0.53
C LEU A 664 7.68 4.44 -0.08
N GLY A 665 8.72 5.10 0.45
CA GLY A 665 10.09 5.07 -0.06
C GLY A 665 11.03 4.15 0.74
N ALA A 666 10.87 4.09 2.06
CA ALA A 666 11.70 3.26 2.94
C ALA A 666 11.00 1.99 3.47
N GLY A 667 9.71 1.81 3.16
CA GLY A 667 8.94 0.65 3.62
C GLY A 667 8.66 0.65 5.12
N TRP A 668 8.54 1.83 5.74
CA TRP A 668 8.12 1.96 7.14
C TRP A 668 6.79 1.24 7.36
N PRO A 669 6.66 0.39 8.40
CA PRO A 669 5.49 -0.46 8.58
C PRO A 669 4.21 0.34 8.83
N MET A 670 3.16 0.06 8.06
CA MET A 670 1.87 0.78 8.14
C MET A 670 1.20 0.67 9.51
N HIS A 671 1.35 -0.46 10.20
CA HIS A 671 0.78 -0.68 11.54
C HIS A 671 1.39 0.22 12.62
N LEU A 672 2.55 0.82 12.36
CA LEU A 672 3.16 1.85 13.20
C LEU A 672 2.65 3.25 12.88
N GLY A 673 1.91 3.43 11.78
CA GLY A 673 1.49 4.72 11.25
C GLY A 673 2.60 5.40 10.46
N GLY A 674 2.72 6.72 10.56
CA GLY A 674 3.91 7.43 10.10
C GLY A 674 5.08 7.22 11.07
N ILE A 675 6.28 7.53 10.61
CA ILE A 675 7.47 7.47 11.46
C ILE A 675 7.41 8.50 12.61
N LEU A 676 6.94 9.70 12.31
CA LEU A 676 6.90 10.79 13.29
C LEU A 676 5.80 10.59 14.36
N PRO A 677 4.56 10.17 14.02
CA PRO A 677 3.60 9.82 15.06
C PRO A 677 4.04 8.62 15.91
N TYR A 678 4.83 7.70 15.36
CA TYR A 678 5.43 6.62 16.14
C TYR A 678 6.41 7.18 17.18
N LEU A 679 7.36 8.04 16.76
CA LEU A 679 8.30 8.70 17.66
C LEU A 679 7.60 9.54 18.73
N ASP A 680 6.47 10.18 18.37
CA ASP A 680 5.62 10.93 19.29
C ASP A 680 4.98 10.05 20.36
N ARG A 681 4.48 8.85 19.98
CA ARG A 681 3.86 7.90 20.93
C ARG A 681 4.86 7.30 21.91
N GLU A 682 6.07 7.05 21.43
CA GLU A 682 7.16 6.51 22.26
C GLU A 682 7.83 7.59 23.12
N GLY A 683 7.39 8.86 23.06
CA GLY A 683 7.98 9.98 23.80
C GLY A 683 9.38 10.40 23.32
N ILE A 684 9.86 9.82 22.22
CA ILE A 684 11.22 10.05 21.70
C ILE A 684 11.35 11.47 21.14
N SER A 685 10.32 11.96 20.43
CA SER A 685 10.32 13.32 19.86
C SER A 685 10.42 14.39 20.95
N GLU A 686 9.68 14.26 22.04
CA GLU A 686 9.74 15.21 23.15
C GLU A 686 11.09 15.12 23.89
N ALA A 687 11.59 13.90 24.11
CA ALA A 687 12.87 13.69 24.79
C ALA A 687 14.07 14.22 24.00
N VAL A 688 14.03 14.17 22.66
CA VAL A 688 15.14 14.54 21.78
C VAL A 688 15.01 15.97 21.25
N CYS A 689 13.79 16.36 20.82
CA CYS A 689 13.54 17.63 20.14
C CYS A 689 12.83 18.66 21.03
N GLY A 690 12.45 18.32 22.26
CA GLY A 690 11.71 19.19 23.18
C GLY A 690 10.22 19.39 22.80
N GLN A 691 9.74 18.78 21.71
CA GLN A 691 8.37 18.93 21.23
C GLN A 691 7.97 17.77 20.33
N ARG A 692 6.67 17.55 20.22
CA ARG A 692 6.08 16.58 19.27
C ARG A 692 6.17 17.08 17.83
N PHE A 693 6.08 16.16 16.89
CA PHE A 693 5.93 16.47 15.47
C PHE A 693 4.46 16.68 15.08
N HIS A 694 3.57 15.89 15.68
CA HIS A 694 2.13 15.94 15.44
C HIS A 694 1.36 16.27 16.74
N PRO A 695 0.17 16.86 16.64
CA PRO A 695 -0.73 17.01 17.76
C PRO A 695 -1.07 15.66 18.43
N HIS A 696 -1.46 15.70 19.70
CA HIS A 696 -2.00 14.53 20.38
C HIS A 696 -3.19 13.94 19.61
N GLY A 697 -3.37 12.63 19.68
CA GLY A 697 -4.42 11.90 18.96
C GLY A 697 -4.11 11.57 17.50
N VAL A 698 -3.03 12.08 16.91
CA VAL A 698 -2.62 11.68 15.57
C VAL A 698 -1.98 10.29 15.64
N ALA A 699 -2.58 9.33 14.92
CA ALA A 699 -2.17 7.92 14.89
C ALA A 699 -2.08 7.25 16.27
N SER A 700 -2.78 7.78 17.26
CA SER A 700 -2.82 7.29 18.65
C SER A 700 -4.21 7.48 19.23
N LEU A 701 -4.45 6.97 20.44
CA LEU A 701 -5.65 7.31 21.21
C LEU A 701 -5.73 8.83 21.40
N PRO A 702 -6.94 9.41 21.35
CA PRO A 702 -7.15 10.79 21.79
C PRO A 702 -6.63 10.99 23.22
N ALA A 703 -6.16 12.20 23.52
CA ALA A 703 -5.67 12.56 24.84
C ALA A 703 -6.81 12.59 25.87
#